data_c8bd557b6ee4ed2b4862e165b96e0a4b
#
_entry.id   c8bd557b6ee4ed2b4862e165b96e0a4b
#
_cell.length_a   1.000
_cell.length_b   1.000
_cell.length_c   1.000
_cell.angle_alpha   90.00
_cell.angle_beta   90.00
_cell.angle_gamma   90.00
#
_symmetry.space_group_name_H-M   'P 1'
#
loop_
_entity.id
_entity.type
_entity.pdbx_description
1 polymer ?
#
loop_
_entity_poly.entity_id
_entity_poly.type
_entity_poly.pdbx_seq_one_letter_code
_entity_poly.pdbx_strand_id
1 'polypeptide(L)'
;MSLTLREASKDTLQAENKTWHYYSLPLAARTLGDISRLPKSLKVLLENLLRWQDGESVMLDDIQALAGWLEKAHADREIAYRPARVLMQDFTGVPAVVDLAAMREAVKRLGGDTAKVNPLSPVDLVIDHSVTVDHFGDDDAFGENVRLEMERNHERYVFLKWGQQAFSRFSVVPPGTGICHQVNLEYLGKAVWSELQDKEWVAYPDTLVGTDSHTTMINGLGVLGWGVGGIEAEAAMLGQPVSMLIPDVVGFKLTGKLSEGITATDLVLTVTQMLRKHGVVGKFVEFYGDGLDSLPLADRATIANMAPEYGATCGFFPIDDVTLEYMRLSGRSEEQVALVEAYTKAQGMWRNPGDEPVFTSTLELDMGSVEASLAGPKRPQDRVALTDVPKAFADSNALEVNVAQKDHRPVDYVLNGHQYQLPDGAVVIAAITSCTNTSNPSVLMAAGLLAKKAVELGLKPQPWVKASLAPGSKVVSDYLAQAKLTPYLDELGFNLVGYGCTTCIGNSGPLPEPIETAIKQGDLTVGAVLSGNRNFEGRIHPLVKTNWLASPPLVVAYALAGNMNINLVTDPIGHDRKNDPVYLKDIWPTSREIALAVEKVSTEMFRKEYAEVFEGTPEWKAINVAGSDTYGWQDDSTYIRLSPFFDEMLAEPAPLKDIHGARILAMLGDSVTTDHISPAGSIKADSPAGRYLQSRGVERRDFNSYGSRRGNHEVMMRGTFANIRIRNEMVPGVEGGMTRHLPGTEVVSIYDAAVKYQQEGTPLAVIAGKEYGSGSSRDWAAKGPRLLGVRVVIAESFERIHRSNLIGMGILPLEFPQGVTRKTLGLTGEEQIDISGLQNLQPGKTVPVTLTRADGKTEVLDCRCRIDTATELTYYQNDGILHYVIRKMLD
;
A
#
# COMPACT_ATOMS: atom_id res chain seq x y z
N MET A 1 36.21 31.55 4.33
CA MET A 1 34.94 31.09 3.78
C MET A 1 33.91 31.23 4.86
N SER A 2 32.74 31.79 4.60
CA SER A 2 31.61 31.73 5.54
C SER A 2 31.15 30.27 5.68
N LEU A 3 30.88 29.82 6.90
CA LEU A 3 30.30 28.52 7.17
C LEU A 3 28.97 28.38 6.44
N THR A 4 28.71 27.20 5.87
CA THR A 4 27.38 26.88 5.36
C THR A 4 26.37 26.90 6.50
N LEU A 5 25.05 27.02 6.21
CA LEU A 5 24.02 26.97 7.23
C LEU A 5 24.06 25.60 7.96
N ARG A 6 24.32 24.54 7.25
CA ARG A 6 24.55 23.20 7.80
C ARG A 6 25.63 23.19 8.88
N GLU A 7 26.81 23.70 8.55
CA GLU A 7 27.94 23.76 9.50
C GLU A 7 27.65 24.65 10.71
N ALA A 8 26.98 25.80 10.47
CA ALA A 8 26.62 26.75 11.53
C ALA A 8 25.52 26.22 12.46
N SER A 9 24.77 25.21 12.08
CA SER A 9 23.70 24.59 12.87
C SER A 9 24.09 23.29 13.54
N LYS A 10 25.33 22.82 13.38
CA LYS A 10 25.80 21.61 14.09
C LYS A 10 25.87 21.87 15.59
N ASP A 11 25.26 20.98 16.39
CA ASP A 11 25.16 21.09 17.85
C ASP A 11 25.28 19.69 18.48
N THR A 12 25.28 19.63 19.81
CA THR A 12 25.33 18.38 20.58
C THR A 12 24.23 18.34 21.62
N LEU A 13 23.76 17.16 21.92
CA LEU A 13 22.84 16.88 23.00
C LEU A 13 23.35 15.72 23.86
N GLN A 14 22.94 15.70 25.09
CA GLN A 14 23.21 14.62 26.05
C GLN A 14 21.92 13.85 26.29
N ALA A 15 21.97 12.53 26.06
CA ALA A 15 20.91 11.61 26.44
C ALA A 15 21.55 10.45 27.20
N GLU A 16 21.11 10.21 28.43
CA GLU A 16 21.79 9.33 29.38
C GLU A 16 23.29 9.65 29.51
N ASN A 17 24.16 8.70 29.24
CA ASN A 17 25.60 8.82 29.34
C ASN A 17 26.31 9.04 28.00
N LYS A 18 25.60 9.45 26.96
CA LYS A 18 26.11 9.55 25.61
C LYS A 18 25.88 10.92 25.02
N THR A 19 26.88 11.40 24.26
CA THR A 19 26.81 12.64 23.50
C THR A 19 26.44 12.34 22.08
N TRP A 20 25.43 13.05 21.55
CA TRP A 20 24.95 12.95 20.20
C TRP A 20 25.14 14.26 19.46
N HIS A 21 25.68 14.23 18.26
CA HIS A 21 25.73 15.36 17.34
C HIS A 21 24.43 15.41 16.53
N TYR A 22 23.96 16.60 16.19
CA TYR A 22 22.79 16.80 15.37
C TYR A 22 22.80 18.16 14.68
N TYR A 23 21.92 18.37 13.74
CA TYR A 23 21.74 19.64 13.05
C TYR A 23 20.54 20.37 13.65
N SER A 24 20.83 21.42 14.43
CA SER A 24 19.87 22.10 15.30
C SER A 24 18.98 23.06 14.49
N LEU A 25 17.68 22.81 14.48
CA LEU A 25 16.69 23.73 13.93
C LEU A 25 16.64 25.08 14.69
N PRO A 26 16.71 25.12 16.04
CA PRO A 26 16.81 26.38 16.77
C PRO A 26 18.05 27.22 16.42
N LEU A 27 19.19 26.60 16.14
CA LEU A 27 20.37 27.33 15.64
C LEU A 27 20.16 27.85 14.23
N ALA A 28 19.62 27.02 13.33
CA ALA A 28 19.29 27.40 11.95
C ALA A 28 18.27 28.56 11.92
N ALA A 29 17.29 28.56 12.83
CA ALA A 29 16.27 29.59 12.94
C ALA A 29 16.83 31.00 13.17
N ARG A 30 18.05 31.14 13.74
CA ARG A 30 18.72 32.42 13.86
C ARG A 30 18.97 33.11 12.52
N THR A 31 19.10 32.32 11.47
CA THR A 31 19.27 32.78 10.08
C THR A 31 17.98 32.73 9.28
N LEU A 32 17.14 31.71 9.53
CA LEU A 32 15.92 31.44 8.76
C LEU A 32 14.70 32.22 9.24
N GLY A 33 14.76 32.81 10.46
CA GLY A 33 13.60 33.43 11.11
C GLY A 33 12.83 32.47 12.02
N ASP A 34 11.70 32.91 12.55
CA ASP A 34 10.88 32.12 13.48
C ASP A 34 10.16 30.97 12.77
N ILE A 35 10.56 29.75 13.10
CA ILE A 35 9.97 28.49 12.62
C ILE A 35 9.18 27.76 13.71
N SER A 36 8.88 28.40 14.83
CA SER A 36 8.26 27.77 15.99
C SER A 36 6.91 27.15 15.66
N ARG A 37 6.11 27.83 14.83
CA ARG A 37 4.76 27.41 14.41
C ARG A 37 4.73 26.59 13.12
N LEU A 38 5.88 26.21 12.57
CA LEU A 38 5.93 25.31 11.44
C LEU A 38 5.37 23.93 11.86
N PRO A 39 4.51 23.28 11.05
CA PRO A 39 4.06 21.92 11.31
C PRO A 39 5.23 20.98 11.64
N LYS A 40 5.03 20.06 12.59
CA LYS A 40 6.12 19.17 13.03
C LYS A 40 6.62 18.30 11.88
N SER A 41 5.71 17.87 10.99
CA SER A 41 6.07 17.16 9.76
C SER A 41 6.98 17.96 8.82
N LEU A 42 6.76 19.27 8.70
CA LEU A 42 7.65 20.15 7.91
C LEU A 42 8.97 20.43 8.64
N LYS A 43 9.00 20.42 9.96
CA LYS A 43 10.27 20.50 10.70
C LYS A 43 11.17 19.29 10.42
N VAL A 44 10.59 18.09 10.26
CA VAL A 44 11.33 16.90 9.84
C VAL A 44 11.93 17.09 8.45
N LEU A 45 11.16 17.63 7.48
CA LEU A 45 11.70 17.95 6.16
C LEU A 45 12.77 19.04 6.20
N LEU A 46 12.59 20.05 7.05
CA LEU A 46 13.55 21.14 7.19
C LEU A 46 14.88 20.64 7.76
N GLU A 47 14.84 19.75 8.77
CA GLU A 47 16.06 19.09 9.28
C GLU A 47 16.74 18.26 8.19
N ASN A 48 15.95 17.52 7.42
CA ASN A 48 16.49 16.71 6.32
C ASN A 48 17.23 17.56 5.30
N LEU A 49 16.64 18.65 4.83
CA LEU A 49 17.31 19.58 3.90
C LEU A 49 18.56 20.22 4.55
N LEU A 50 18.47 20.64 5.80
CA LEU A 50 19.59 21.25 6.53
C LEU A 50 20.77 20.27 6.63
N ARG A 51 20.51 19.02 6.99
CA ARG A 51 21.52 17.96 7.14
C ARG A 51 22.16 17.58 5.80
N TRP A 52 21.41 17.63 4.69
CA TRP A 52 21.88 17.28 3.35
C TRP A 52 22.28 18.48 2.49
N GLN A 53 22.37 19.69 3.07
CA GLN A 53 22.83 20.87 2.33
C GLN A 53 24.26 20.66 1.77
N ASP A 54 24.36 20.50 0.46
CA ASP A 54 25.60 20.26 -0.28
C ASP A 54 25.92 21.38 -1.31
N GLY A 55 24.95 22.26 -1.59
CA GLY A 55 25.08 23.30 -2.59
C GLY A 55 24.91 22.78 -4.04
N GLU A 56 24.49 21.52 -4.21
CA GLU A 56 24.24 20.88 -5.50
C GLU A 56 22.81 20.34 -5.56
N SER A 57 22.52 19.32 -4.76
CA SER A 57 21.19 18.70 -4.68
C SER A 57 20.28 19.40 -3.69
N VAL A 58 20.83 20.00 -2.64
CA VAL A 58 20.12 20.80 -1.65
C VAL A 58 20.78 22.16 -1.51
N MET A 59 20.10 23.16 -2.03
CA MET A 59 20.54 24.55 -2.00
C MET A 59 20.07 25.26 -0.74
N LEU A 60 20.71 26.37 -0.37
CA LEU A 60 20.24 27.24 0.72
C LEU A 60 18.82 27.75 0.44
N ASP A 61 18.51 28.07 -0.80
CA ASP A 61 17.20 28.56 -1.23
C ASP A 61 16.07 27.53 -0.96
N ASP A 62 16.35 26.21 -0.99
CA ASP A 62 15.39 25.17 -0.69
C ASP A 62 15.03 25.18 0.79
N ILE A 63 16.03 25.37 1.64
CA ILE A 63 15.86 25.48 3.09
C ILE A 63 15.10 26.75 3.44
N GLN A 64 15.43 27.87 2.78
CA GLN A 64 14.74 29.16 2.97
C GLN A 64 13.30 29.09 2.50
N ALA A 65 13.01 28.45 1.37
CA ALA A 65 11.65 28.27 0.87
C ALA A 65 10.79 27.47 1.83
N LEU A 66 11.34 26.41 2.45
CA LEU A 66 10.61 25.62 3.44
C LEU A 66 10.40 26.39 4.75
N ALA A 67 11.38 27.14 5.21
CA ALA A 67 11.23 28.00 6.38
C ALA A 67 10.20 29.13 6.14
N GLY A 68 10.22 29.73 4.95
CA GLY A 68 9.29 30.78 4.51
C GLY A 68 7.86 30.28 4.20
N TRP A 69 7.61 28.97 4.24
CA TRP A 69 6.29 28.36 4.07
C TRP A 69 5.24 28.98 5.02
N LEU A 70 5.64 29.36 6.22
CA LEU A 70 4.77 30.00 7.21
C LEU A 70 4.07 31.29 6.73
N GLU A 71 4.66 32.02 5.79
CA GLU A 71 4.10 33.30 5.31
C GLU A 71 2.76 33.12 4.59
N LYS A 72 2.62 32.00 3.85
CA LYS A 72 1.45 31.71 3.01
C LYS A 72 0.79 30.37 3.32
N ALA A 73 1.36 29.58 4.26
CA ALA A 73 1.04 28.17 4.51
C ALA A 73 1.07 27.34 3.21
N HIS A 74 2.00 27.66 2.31
CA HIS A 74 2.20 27.08 0.99
C HIS A 74 3.56 27.47 0.42
N ALA A 75 4.15 26.60 -0.41
CA ALA A 75 5.35 26.90 -1.18
C ALA A 75 5.39 26.08 -2.48
N ASP A 76 5.64 26.76 -3.61
CA ASP A 76 5.83 26.15 -4.92
C ASP A 76 7.32 25.92 -5.20
N ARG A 77 7.94 25.02 -4.45
CA ARG A 77 9.35 24.72 -4.65
C ARG A 77 9.59 23.21 -4.59
N GLU A 78 10.36 22.72 -5.55
CA GLU A 78 10.91 21.36 -5.53
C GLU A 78 12.02 21.26 -4.49
N ILE A 79 12.01 20.17 -3.73
CA ILE A 79 13.05 19.80 -2.76
C ILE A 79 13.53 18.38 -2.98
N ALA A 80 14.78 18.13 -2.62
CA ALA A 80 15.45 16.83 -2.70
C ALA A 80 15.47 16.16 -1.31
N TYR A 81 14.46 15.36 -1.02
CA TYR A 81 14.33 14.65 0.26
C TYR A 81 15.07 13.31 0.24
N ARG A 82 15.80 12.98 1.30
CA ARG A 82 16.49 11.70 1.46
C ARG A 82 15.99 10.97 2.71
N PRO A 83 15.24 9.85 2.54
CA PRO A 83 14.79 9.05 3.67
C PRO A 83 15.99 8.39 4.38
N ALA A 84 15.86 8.18 5.70
CA ALA A 84 16.87 7.51 6.50
C ALA A 84 16.99 6.02 6.12
N ARG A 85 15.89 5.41 5.70
CA ARG A 85 15.82 3.98 5.33
C ARG A 85 14.70 3.71 4.33
N VAL A 86 14.71 2.49 3.76
CA VAL A 86 13.69 2.00 2.82
C VAL A 86 13.06 0.73 3.40
N LEU A 87 11.72 0.62 3.34
CA LEU A 87 10.97 -0.56 3.75
C LEU A 87 10.32 -1.20 2.53
N MET A 88 10.43 -2.51 2.41
CA MET A 88 9.82 -3.26 1.32
C MET A 88 8.95 -4.39 1.83
N GLN A 89 7.88 -4.70 1.13
CA GLN A 89 7.16 -5.96 1.24
C GLN A 89 7.55 -6.85 0.04
N ASP A 90 7.35 -8.17 0.14
CA ASP A 90 7.94 -9.12 -0.82
C ASP A 90 7.35 -9.07 -2.24
N PHE A 91 6.07 -8.71 -2.43
CA PHE A 91 5.49 -8.63 -3.78
C PHE A 91 6.05 -7.48 -4.62
N THR A 92 6.56 -6.43 -3.99
CA THR A 92 7.23 -5.31 -4.65
C THR A 92 8.75 -5.33 -4.42
N GLY A 93 9.20 -5.92 -3.33
CA GLY A 93 10.61 -6.06 -3.02
C GLY A 93 11.33 -7.08 -3.90
N VAL A 94 10.71 -8.23 -4.20
CA VAL A 94 11.32 -9.21 -5.11
C VAL A 94 11.64 -8.60 -6.47
N PRO A 95 10.69 -7.92 -7.18
CA PRO A 95 11.04 -7.26 -8.44
C PRO A 95 12.08 -6.15 -8.28
N ALA A 96 12.10 -5.42 -7.17
CA ALA A 96 13.13 -4.43 -6.91
C ALA A 96 14.53 -5.06 -6.80
N VAL A 97 14.65 -6.17 -6.09
CA VAL A 97 15.91 -6.93 -6.00
C VAL A 97 16.29 -7.53 -7.37
N VAL A 98 15.29 -7.96 -8.19
CA VAL A 98 15.52 -8.41 -9.58
C VAL A 98 16.11 -7.28 -10.42
N ASP A 99 15.60 -6.06 -10.26
CA ASP A 99 16.13 -4.90 -10.99
C ASP A 99 17.54 -4.55 -10.52
N LEU A 100 17.83 -4.57 -9.22
CA LEU A 100 19.21 -4.40 -8.72
C LEU A 100 20.17 -5.46 -9.28
N ALA A 101 19.73 -6.72 -9.34
CA ALA A 101 20.52 -7.80 -9.94
C ALA A 101 20.74 -7.56 -11.44
N ALA A 102 19.71 -7.11 -12.17
CA ALA A 102 19.80 -6.77 -13.58
C ALA A 102 20.69 -5.52 -13.82
N MET A 103 20.64 -4.53 -12.91
CA MET A 103 21.54 -3.38 -12.96
C MET A 103 23.01 -3.79 -12.82
N ARG A 104 23.34 -4.76 -11.95
CA ARG A 104 24.69 -5.32 -11.86
C ARG A 104 25.15 -5.94 -13.19
N GLU A 105 24.28 -6.68 -13.87
CA GLU A 105 24.58 -7.21 -15.21
C GLU A 105 24.80 -6.08 -16.24
N ALA A 106 23.95 -5.04 -16.20
CA ALA A 106 24.10 -3.89 -17.10
C ALA A 106 25.42 -3.12 -16.83
N VAL A 107 25.73 -2.84 -15.57
CA VAL A 107 26.99 -2.17 -15.18
C VAL A 107 28.21 -2.99 -15.63
N LYS A 108 28.18 -4.31 -15.40
CA LYS A 108 29.23 -5.23 -15.86
C LYS A 108 29.41 -5.21 -17.37
N ARG A 109 28.30 -5.25 -18.13
CA ARG A 109 28.31 -5.16 -19.61
C ARG A 109 28.90 -3.84 -20.11
N LEU A 110 28.61 -2.74 -19.40
CA LEU A 110 29.11 -1.41 -19.72
C LEU A 110 30.56 -1.14 -19.19
N GLY A 111 31.17 -2.13 -18.54
CA GLY A 111 32.56 -2.06 -18.05
C GLY A 111 32.72 -1.37 -16.69
N GLY A 112 31.60 -1.15 -15.94
CA GLY A 112 31.63 -0.55 -14.62
C GLY A 112 31.85 -1.57 -13.49
N ASP A 113 31.96 -1.05 -12.26
CA ASP A 113 32.11 -1.85 -11.04
C ASP A 113 30.73 -2.24 -10.47
N THR A 114 30.42 -3.53 -10.48
CA THR A 114 29.15 -4.08 -9.96
C THR A 114 28.93 -3.81 -8.47
N ALA A 115 30.00 -3.62 -7.68
CA ALA A 115 29.91 -3.31 -6.27
C ALA A 115 29.27 -1.93 -5.99
N LYS A 116 29.28 -1.01 -6.96
CA LYS A 116 28.60 0.28 -6.88
C LYS A 116 27.07 0.11 -6.83
N VAL A 117 26.52 -0.98 -7.39
CA VAL A 117 25.08 -1.30 -7.31
C VAL A 117 24.81 -1.96 -5.97
N ASN A 118 24.63 -1.15 -4.96
CA ASN A 118 24.44 -1.59 -3.58
C ASN A 118 23.66 -0.54 -2.79
N PRO A 119 22.74 -0.92 -1.89
CA PRO A 119 22.03 0.04 -1.05
C PRO A 119 22.94 0.94 -0.23
N LEU A 120 22.76 2.25 -0.38
CA LEU A 120 23.46 3.27 0.40
C LEU A 120 22.70 3.61 1.69
N SER A 121 21.39 3.44 1.69
CA SER A 121 20.54 3.53 2.89
C SER A 121 20.18 2.12 3.39
N PRO A 122 19.91 1.92 4.69
CA PRO A 122 19.38 0.65 5.20
C PRO A 122 18.07 0.27 4.51
N VAL A 123 17.95 -1.00 4.13
CA VAL A 123 16.77 -1.57 3.50
C VAL A 123 16.31 -2.79 4.27
N ASP A 124 15.06 -2.78 4.70
CA ASP A 124 14.42 -3.93 5.32
C ASP A 124 13.32 -4.43 4.39
N LEU A 125 13.40 -5.70 3.97
CA LEU A 125 12.37 -6.38 3.21
C LEU A 125 11.65 -7.38 4.11
N VAL A 126 10.34 -7.26 4.23
CA VAL A 126 9.50 -8.18 5.02
C VAL A 126 8.72 -9.07 4.07
N ILE A 127 8.83 -10.39 4.27
CA ILE A 127 8.05 -11.38 3.52
C ILE A 127 6.72 -11.55 4.24
N ASP A 128 5.67 -10.95 3.68
CA ASP A 128 4.38 -10.83 4.34
C ASP A 128 3.14 -10.95 3.42
N HIS A 129 3.34 -11.05 2.10
CA HIS A 129 2.26 -11.10 1.11
C HIS A 129 2.10 -12.45 0.41
N SER A 130 2.87 -13.46 0.79
CA SER A 130 2.96 -14.74 0.07
C SER A 130 2.02 -15.81 0.59
N VAL A 131 1.51 -15.68 1.81
CA VAL A 131 0.59 -16.65 2.40
C VAL A 131 -0.83 -16.53 1.84
N THR A 132 -1.43 -17.66 1.48
CA THR A 132 -2.82 -17.76 1.02
C THR A 132 -3.63 -18.59 2.00
N VAL A 133 -4.90 -18.22 2.24
CA VAL A 133 -5.80 -18.94 3.14
C VAL A 133 -6.45 -20.12 2.40
N ASP A 134 -5.66 -21.15 2.12
CA ASP A 134 -6.14 -22.40 1.52
C ASP A 134 -6.87 -23.25 2.56
N HIS A 135 -6.30 -23.38 3.76
CA HIS A 135 -6.86 -24.08 4.90
C HIS A 135 -7.39 -23.10 5.95
N PHE A 136 -8.50 -23.43 6.58
CA PHE A 136 -9.18 -22.57 7.57
C PHE A 136 -10.12 -23.40 8.46
N GLY A 137 -10.49 -22.86 9.63
CA GLY A 137 -11.52 -23.38 10.51
C GLY A 137 -11.09 -24.59 11.36
N ASP A 138 -9.80 -24.86 11.47
CA ASP A 138 -9.21 -25.87 12.33
C ASP A 138 -7.82 -25.47 12.81
N ASP A 139 -7.26 -26.25 13.74
CA ASP A 139 -5.96 -25.98 14.38
C ASP A 139 -4.77 -26.24 13.45
N ASP A 140 -4.94 -27.00 12.38
CA ASP A 140 -3.89 -27.36 11.43
C ASP A 140 -3.73 -26.28 10.33
N ALA A 141 -4.70 -25.37 10.21
CA ALA A 141 -4.78 -24.39 9.13
C ALA A 141 -3.49 -23.56 8.99
N PHE A 142 -2.94 -23.07 10.10
CA PHE A 142 -1.69 -22.30 10.06
C PHE A 142 -0.52 -23.10 9.50
N GLY A 143 -0.32 -24.32 10.01
CA GLY A 143 0.79 -25.17 9.57
C GLY A 143 0.70 -25.54 8.08
N GLU A 144 -0.49 -25.89 7.60
CA GLU A 144 -0.73 -26.24 6.20
C GLU A 144 -0.55 -25.03 5.27
N ASN A 145 -1.04 -23.85 5.64
CA ASN A 145 -0.86 -22.65 4.82
C ASN A 145 0.62 -22.23 4.74
N VAL A 146 1.38 -22.31 5.86
CA VAL A 146 2.82 -22.01 5.86
C VAL A 146 3.59 -23.03 5.01
N ARG A 147 3.25 -24.32 5.10
CA ARG A 147 3.87 -25.35 4.27
C ARG A 147 3.64 -25.06 2.78
N LEU A 148 2.42 -24.74 2.39
CA LEU A 148 2.08 -24.37 1.01
C LEU A 148 2.77 -23.09 0.56
N GLU A 149 2.89 -22.10 1.44
CA GLU A 149 3.60 -20.85 1.17
C GLU A 149 5.07 -21.13 0.84
N MET A 150 5.77 -21.89 1.68
CA MET A 150 7.18 -22.26 1.49
C MET A 150 7.39 -23.06 0.20
N GLU A 151 6.51 -24.03 -0.07
CA GLU A 151 6.57 -24.87 -1.26
C GLU A 151 6.37 -24.04 -2.55
N ARG A 152 5.33 -23.22 -2.59
CA ARG A 152 4.98 -22.39 -3.77
C ARG A 152 6.00 -21.29 -4.06
N ASN A 153 6.64 -20.76 -3.03
CA ASN A 153 7.50 -19.58 -3.14
C ASN A 153 8.99 -19.90 -2.95
N HIS A 154 9.37 -21.16 -2.90
CA HIS A 154 10.75 -21.58 -2.64
C HIS A 154 11.78 -20.85 -3.51
N GLU A 155 11.54 -20.76 -4.82
CA GLU A 155 12.45 -20.10 -5.77
C GLU A 155 12.63 -18.59 -5.45
N ARG A 156 11.54 -17.90 -5.08
CA ARG A 156 11.58 -16.50 -4.64
C ARG A 156 12.39 -16.34 -3.36
N TYR A 157 12.24 -17.28 -2.43
CA TYR A 157 12.92 -17.24 -1.14
C TYR A 157 14.41 -17.52 -1.28
N VAL A 158 14.81 -18.45 -2.15
CA VAL A 158 16.20 -18.66 -2.55
C VAL A 158 16.80 -17.37 -3.13
N PHE A 159 16.07 -16.69 -4.01
CA PHE A 159 16.51 -15.42 -4.60
C PHE A 159 16.68 -14.32 -3.54
N LEU A 160 15.71 -14.14 -2.63
CA LEU A 160 15.82 -13.16 -1.55
C LEU A 160 16.96 -13.47 -0.58
N LYS A 161 17.19 -14.76 -0.31
CA LYS A 161 18.33 -15.21 0.51
C LYS A 161 19.67 -14.89 -0.16
N TRP A 162 19.76 -15.04 -1.49
CA TRP A 162 20.91 -14.56 -2.27
C TRP A 162 21.06 -13.04 -2.15
N GLY A 163 20.00 -12.28 -2.33
CA GLY A 163 20.02 -10.82 -2.21
C GLY A 163 20.52 -10.34 -0.85
N GLN A 164 20.10 -11.00 0.23
CA GLN A 164 20.56 -10.71 1.59
C GLN A 164 22.07 -10.90 1.77
N GLN A 165 22.68 -11.83 1.01
CA GLN A 165 24.12 -12.04 1.04
C GLN A 165 24.88 -11.16 0.05
N ALA A 166 24.27 -10.84 -1.11
CA ALA A 166 24.88 -10.10 -2.20
C ALA A 166 24.92 -8.59 -1.97
N PHE A 167 23.93 -8.04 -1.24
CA PHE A 167 23.81 -6.61 -0.98
C PHE A 167 24.10 -6.29 0.49
N SER A 168 24.98 -5.35 0.75
CA SER A 168 25.16 -4.80 2.09
C SER A 168 24.01 -3.85 2.45
N ARG A 169 23.72 -3.67 3.74
CA ARG A 169 22.62 -2.86 4.27
C ARG A 169 21.24 -3.31 3.78
N PHE A 170 21.11 -4.56 3.38
CA PHE A 170 19.87 -5.18 2.95
C PHE A 170 19.52 -6.36 3.87
N SER A 171 18.42 -6.27 4.57
CA SER A 171 17.93 -7.26 5.51
C SER A 171 16.61 -7.86 5.04
N VAL A 172 16.40 -9.14 5.30
CA VAL A 172 15.15 -9.82 4.99
C VAL A 172 14.55 -10.35 6.29
N VAL A 173 13.33 -9.90 6.58
CA VAL A 173 12.48 -10.48 7.63
C VAL A 173 11.74 -11.66 7.01
N PRO A 174 11.97 -12.88 7.52
CA PRO A 174 11.44 -14.12 6.95
C PRO A 174 9.91 -14.23 6.99
N PRO A 175 9.33 -15.15 6.18
CA PRO A 175 7.89 -15.40 6.18
C PRO A 175 7.39 -15.90 7.56
N GLY A 176 6.12 -15.61 7.85
CA GLY A 176 5.50 -16.00 9.12
C GLY A 176 5.89 -15.14 10.32
N THR A 177 6.56 -13.99 10.12
CA THR A 177 6.91 -13.04 11.19
C THR A 177 5.79 -12.04 11.44
N GLY A 178 5.24 -11.44 10.39
CA GLY A 178 4.18 -10.44 10.47
C GLY A 178 4.12 -9.57 9.23
N ILE A 179 3.18 -8.62 9.21
CA ILE A 179 3.03 -7.66 8.12
C ILE A 179 4.05 -6.53 8.23
N CYS A 180 4.60 -6.08 7.11
CA CYS A 180 5.74 -5.15 7.06
C CYS A 180 5.51 -3.87 7.88
N HIS A 181 4.35 -3.23 7.76
CA HIS A 181 4.08 -1.97 8.47
C HIS A 181 3.86 -2.17 9.98
N GLN A 182 3.37 -3.32 10.45
CA GLN A 182 3.26 -3.61 11.88
C GLN A 182 4.62 -4.01 12.47
N VAL A 183 5.41 -4.85 11.79
CA VAL A 183 6.79 -5.15 12.17
C VAL A 183 7.62 -3.87 12.24
N ASN A 184 7.38 -2.95 11.30
CA ASN A 184 8.02 -1.63 11.33
C ASN A 184 7.62 -0.81 12.55
N LEU A 185 6.32 -0.72 12.86
CA LEU A 185 5.82 0.00 14.03
C LEU A 185 6.34 -0.59 15.35
N GLU A 186 6.29 -1.91 15.49
CA GLU A 186 6.60 -2.61 16.73
C GLU A 186 8.11 -2.77 16.96
N TYR A 187 8.93 -2.84 15.89
CA TYR A 187 10.35 -3.17 16.00
C TYR A 187 11.30 -2.29 15.19
N LEU A 188 11.15 -2.17 13.86
CA LEU A 188 12.14 -1.54 12.99
C LEU A 188 12.20 -0.02 13.17
N GLY A 189 11.08 0.64 13.43
CA GLY A 189 10.99 2.09 13.61
C GLY A 189 11.68 2.56 14.88
N LYS A 190 12.50 3.60 14.77
CA LYS A 190 13.32 4.13 15.88
C LYS A 190 12.90 5.51 16.39
N ALA A 191 11.98 6.18 15.68
CA ALA A 191 11.56 7.57 15.89
C ALA A 191 12.70 8.60 15.72
N VAL A 192 13.85 8.36 16.31
CA VAL A 192 15.11 9.07 16.04
C VAL A 192 16.14 8.05 15.63
N TRP A 193 16.71 8.21 14.46
CA TRP A 193 17.80 7.39 13.95
C TRP A 193 19.13 7.90 14.46
N SER A 194 20.10 7.04 14.54
CA SER A 194 21.47 7.43 14.85
C SER A 194 22.48 6.58 14.10
N GLU A 195 23.55 7.22 13.66
CA GLU A 195 24.62 6.58 12.89
C GLU A 195 25.97 7.11 13.31
N LEU A 196 26.98 6.26 13.31
CA LEU A 196 28.35 6.64 13.54
C LEU A 196 28.96 7.21 12.25
N GLN A 197 29.19 8.52 12.21
CA GLN A 197 29.79 9.22 11.07
C GLN A 197 31.09 9.88 11.56
N ASP A 198 32.21 9.63 10.91
CA ASP A 198 33.52 10.22 11.25
C ASP A 198 33.89 10.12 12.75
N LYS A 199 33.52 9.02 13.41
CA LYS A 199 33.69 8.75 14.85
C LYS A 199 32.75 9.53 15.78
N GLU A 200 31.81 10.29 15.27
CA GLU A 200 30.78 10.98 16.02
C GLU A 200 29.42 10.29 15.81
N TRP A 201 28.66 10.12 16.90
CA TRP A 201 27.29 9.65 16.78
C TRP A 201 26.38 10.81 16.37
N VAL A 202 25.80 10.71 15.18
CA VAL A 202 24.89 11.72 14.62
C VAL A 202 23.46 11.23 14.77
N ALA A 203 22.61 12.02 15.40
CA ALA A 203 21.19 11.77 15.55
C ALA A 203 20.36 12.62 14.58
N TYR A 204 19.32 12.06 14.03
CA TYR A 204 18.38 12.71 13.11
C TYR A 204 17.02 11.98 13.12
N PRO A 205 15.93 12.60 12.62
CA PRO A 205 14.63 11.94 12.60
C PRO A 205 14.67 10.62 11.81
N ASP A 206 14.10 9.56 12.36
CA ASP A 206 13.80 8.38 11.56
C ASP A 206 12.77 8.77 10.49
N THR A 207 13.09 8.48 9.26
CA THR A 207 12.25 8.76 8.11
C THR A 207 12.35 7.64 7.11
N LEU A 208 11.26 7.30 6.44
CA LEU A 208 11.33 6.25 5.45
C LEU A 208 10.41 6.47 4.27
N VAL A 209 10.74 5.80 3.16
CA VAL A 209 9.83 5.49 2.08
C VAL A 209 9.66 3.97 2.00
N GLY A 210 8.47 3.53 1.62
CA GLY A 210 8.21 2.10 1.54
C GLY A 210 7.46 1.70 0.29
N THR A 211 7.69 0.48 -0.18
CA THR A 211 6.94 -0.08 -1.31
C THR A 211 5.56 -0.59 -0.90
N ASP A 212 5.26 -0.62 0.39
CA ASP A 212 3.92 -0.79 0.92
C ASP A 212 3.22 0.56 1.08
N SER A 213 2.00 0.69 0.55
CA SER A 213 1.22 1.92 0.70
C SER A 213 0.92 2.25 2.16
N HIS A 214 0.82 1.23 3.04
CA HIS A 214 0.56 1.40 4.47
C HIS A 214 1.83 1.63 5.32
N THR A 215 2.96 1.90 4.69
CA THR A 215 4.16 2.47 5.33
C THR A 215 3.80 3.65 6.24
N THR A 216 2.74 4.37 5.89
CA THR A 216 2.20 5.49 6.68
C THR A 216 1.76 5.13 8.10
N MET A 217 1.56 3.84 8.45
CA MET A 217 1.27 3.45 9.83
C MET A 217 2.31 3.97 10.82
N ILE A 218 3.57 4.07 10.40
CA ILE A 218 4.68 4.54 11.23
C ILE A 218 4.53 6.01 11.64
N ASN A 219 3.69 6.78 10.93
CA ASN A 219 3.45 8.17 11.29
C ASN A 219 2.78 8.31 12.67
N GLY A 220 2.08 7.26 13.13
CA GLY A 220 1.57 7.17 14.50
C GLY A 220 2.66 7.21 15.56
N LEU A 221 3.87 6.74 15.24
CA LEU A 221 5.06 6.80 16.09
C LEU A 221 5.82 8.14 15.99
N GLY A 222 5.34 9.09 15.20
CA GLY A 222 6.02 10.35 14.92
C GLY A 222 7.17 10.23 13.93
N VAL A 223 7.21 9.17 13.16
CA VAL A 223 8.17 8.96 12.05
C VAL A 223 7.52 9.40 10.74
N LEU A 224 8.19 10.27 9.99
CA LEU A 224 7.71 10.70 8.68
C LEU A 224 8.00 9.60 7.65
N GLY A 225 6.95 8.99 7.13
CA GLY A 225 7.07 7.89 6.18
C GLY A 225 5.83 7.76 5.31
N TRP A 226 6.03 7.35 4.05
CA TRP A 226 4.93 7.14 3.10
C TRP A 226 5.26 6.10 2.04
N GLY A 227 4.21 5.64 1.36
CA GLY A 227 4.33 4.71 0.24
C GLY A 227 4.84 5.37 -1.03
N VAL A 228 5.76 4.71 -1.70
CA VAL A 228 6.30 5.08 -3.01
C VAL A 228 6.21 3.88 -3.98
N GLY A 229 6.47 4.12 -5.26
CA GLY A 229 6.64 3.04 -6.22
C GLY A 229 7.92 2.25 -6.00
N GLY A 230 7.96 0.99 -6.45
CA GLY A 230 9.17 0.15 -6.39
C GLY A 230 10.38 0.84 -6.99
N ILE A 231 10.23 1.43 -8.15
CA ILE A 231 11.28 2.14 -8.88
C ILE A 231 11.83 3.34 -8.09
N GLU A 232 10.94 4.10 -7.43
CA GLU A 232 11.35 5.25 -6.61
C GLU A 232 12.06 4.79 -5.34
N ALA A 233 11.60 3.67 -4.73
CA ALA A 233 12.29 3.04 -3.60
C ALA A 233 13.68 2.52 -3.99
N GLU A 234 13.81 1.89 -5.16
CA GLU A 234 15.08 1.43 -5.72
C GLU A 234 16.06 2.59 -5.90
N ALA A 235 15.59 3.70 -6.47
CA ALA A 235 16.42 4.90 -6.62
C ALA A 235 16.82 5.51 -5.27
N ALA A 236 15.89 5.58 -4.32
CA ALA A 236 16.14 6.09 -2.98
C ALA A 236 17.18 5.24 -2.23
N MET A 237 17.08 3.91 -2.29
CA MET A 237 18.09 3.05 -1.67
C MET A 237 19.48 3.20 -2.32
N LEU A 238 19.55 3.55 -3.60
CA LEU A 238 20.78 3.82 -4.34
C LEU A 238 21.27 5.27 -4.18
N GLY A 239 20.74 6.01 -3.19
CA GLY A 239 21.20 7.34 -2.80
C GLY A 239 20.61 8.50 -3.61
N GLN A 240 19.68 8.24 -4.52
CA GLN A 240 18.96 9.32 -5.19
C GLN A 240 17.96 9.96 -4.21
N PRO A 241 17.83 11.29 -4.20
CA PRO A 241 16.78 11.94 -3.43
C PRO A 241 15.40 11.66 -4.04
N VAL A 242 14.40 11.59 -3.19
CA VAL A 242 13.01 11.68 -3.61
C VAL A 242 12.71 13.13 -3.93
N SER A 243 12.43 13.42 -5.19
CA SER A 243 12.03 14.76 -5.64
C SER A 243 10.57 14.99 -5.30
N MET A 244 10.27 16.09 -4.60
CA MET A 244 8.92 16.45 -4.25
C MET A 244 8.74 17.97 -4.14
N LEU A 245 7.56 18.47 -4.41
CA LEU A 245 7.19 19.83 -4.04
C LEU A 245 7.03 19.92 -2.50
N ILE A 246 7.40 21.05 -1.92
CA ILE A 246 7.09 21.32 -0.51
C ILE A 246 5.59 21.15 -0.30
N PRO A 247 5.14 20.22 0.58
CA PRO A 247 3.74 19.87 0.65
C PRO A 247 2.89 20.93 1.36
N ASP A 248 1.65 21.04 0.93
CA ASP A 248 0.60 21.62 1.77
C ASP A 248 0.36 20.71 2.98
N VAL A 249 0.04 21.30 4.11
CA VAL A 249 -0.27 20.54 5.34
C VAL A 249 -1.67 20.87 5.83
N VAL A 250 -2.50 19.84 5.93
CA VAL A 250 -3.85 19.95 6.51
C VAL A 250 -3.79 19.58 7.98
N GLY A 251 -4.13 20.51 8.86
CA GLY A 251 -4.27 20.24 10.28
C GLY A 251 -5.59 19.53 10.59
N PHE A 252 -5.56 18.40 11.28
CA PHE A 252 -6.75 17.69 11.74
C PHE A 252 -6.81 17.75 13.26
N LYS A 253 -7.71 18.58 13.80
CA LYS A 253 -7.87 18.77 15.25
C LYS A 253 -8.79 17.69 15.81
N LEU A 254 -8.29 16.93 16.76
CA LEU A 254 -9.06 15.98 17.54
C LEU A 254 -9.36 16.56 18.93
N THR A 255 -10.62 16.49 19.34
CA THR A 255 -11.09 16.95 20.65
C THR A 255 -11.94 15.86 21.33
N GLY A 256 -12.11 15.97 22.65
CA GLY A 256 -12.90 15.01 23.39
C GLY A 256 -12.29 13.61 23.47
N LYS A 257 -13.14 12.60 23.60
CA LYS A 257 -12.78 11.17 23.68
C LYS A 257 -13.89 10.30 23.10
N LEU A 258 -13.53 9.08 22.70
CA LEU A 258 -14.49 8.09 22.18
C LEU A 258 -15.53 7.72 23.25
N SER A 259 -16.78 7.56 22.82
CA SER A 259 -17.88 7.09 23.64
C SER A 259 -17.79 5.59 23.91
N GLU A 260 -18.47 5.11 24.96
CA GLU A 260 -18.56 3.67 25.26
C GLU A 260 -19.09 2.88 24.07
N GLY A 261 -18.46 1.75 23.77
CA GLY A 261 -18.83 0.88 22.66
C GLY A 261 -18.32 1.29 21.28
N ILE A 262 -17.69 2.48 21.15
CA ILE A 262 -17.06 2.95 19.90
C ILE A 262 -15.60 2.54 19.87
N THR A 263 -15.15 2.09 18.70
CA THR A 263 -13.81 1.56 18.50
C THR A 263 -12.90 2.53 17.72
N ALA A 264 -11.60 2.30 17.79
CA ALA A 264 -10.63 3.00 16.94
C ALA A 264 -10.96 2.87 15.43
N THR A 265 -11.55 1.74 15.02
CA THR A 265 -11.99 1.54 13.63
C THR A 265 -13.08 2.52 13.23
N ASP A 266 -14.07 2.77 14.09
CA ASP A 266 -15.12 3.74 13.81
C ASP A 266 -14.55 5.15 13.66
N LEU A 267 -13.59 5.51 14.50
CA LEU A 267 -12.87 6.77 14.41
C LEU A 267 -12.12 6.89 13.07
N VAL A 268 -11.33 5.89 12.70
CA VAL A 268 -10.53 5.95 11.46
C VAL A 268 -11.41 5.99 10.21
N LEU A 269 -12.54 5.30 10.18
CA LEU A 269 -13.49 5.38 9.07
C LEU A 269 -14.13 6.78 8.97
N THR A 270 -14.43 7.41 10.09
CA THR A 270 -14.95 8.79 10.15
C THR A 270 -13.90 9.78 9.63
N VAL A 271 -12.67 9.69 10.13
CA VAL A 271 -11.54 10.53 9.68
C VAL A 271 -11.29 10.35 8.18
N THR A 272 -11.32 9.09 7.70
CA THR A 272 -11.13 8.77 6.27
C THR A 272 -12.16 9.44 5.39
N GLN A 273 -13.45 9.36 5.77
CA GLN A 273 -14.52 10.02 5.05
C GLN A 273 -14.36 11.55 5.03
N MET A 274 -14.06 12.16 6.18
CA MET A 274 -13.88 13.61 6.30
C MET A 274 -12.73 14.12 5.46
N LEU A 275 -11.56 13.49 5.55
CA LEU A 275 -10.36 13.88 4.80
C LEU A 275 -10.53 13.67 3.28
N ARG A 276 -11.14 12.55 2.87
CA ARG A 276 -11.43 12.31 1.45
C ARG A 276 -12.36 13.38 0.87
N LYS A 277 -13.38 13.75 1.64
CA LYS A 277 -14.31 14.83 1.26
C LYS A 277 -13.63 16.20 1.21
N HIS A 278 -12.68 16.47 2.12
CA HIS A 278 -11.92 17.72 2.14
C HIS A 278 -10.97 17.88 0.94
N GLY A 279 -10.44 16.76 0.44
CA GLY A 279 -9.52 16.77 -0.70
C GLY A 279 -8.07 16.97 -0.27
N VAL A 280 -7.45 15.90 0.24
CA VAL A 280 -6.07 15.90 0.76
C VAL A 280 -5.07 15.19 -0.14
N VAL A 281 -5.44 14.91 -1.39
CA VAL A 281 -4.55 14.22 -2.34
C VAL A 281 -3.27 15.01 -2.54
N GLY A 282 -2.13 14.35 -2.34
CA GLY A 282 -0.80 14.95 -2.46
C GLY A 282 -0.38 15.87 -1.30
N LYS A 283 -1.23 16.02 -0.28
CA LYS A 283 -0.94 16.83 0.91
C LYS A 283 -0.47 15.96 2.08
N PHE A 284 0.14 16.60 3.07
CA PHE A 284 0.33 16.02 4.38
C PHE A 284 -0.89 16.30 5.25
N VAL A 285 -1.21 15.37 6.14
CA VAL A 285 -2.17 15.59 7.22
C VAL A 285 -1.39 15.50 8.53
N GLU A 286 -1.54 16.49 9.40
CA GLU A 286 -0.94 16.47 10.74
C GLU A 286 -2.04 16.57 11.79
N PHE A 287 -2.05 15.61 12.71
CA PHE A 287 -3.05 15.54 13.77
C PHE A 287 -2.60 16.34 14.98
N TYR A 288 -3.52 17.10 15.59
CA TYR A 288 -3.26 17.95 16.75
C TYR A 288 -4.51 18.09 17.63
N GLY A 289 -4.42 18.81 18.70
CA GLY A 289 -5.51 19.03 19.65
C GLY A 289 -5.38 18.18 20.91
N ASP A 290 -6.19 18.49 21.91
CA ASP A 290 -6.20 17.85 23.22
C ASP A 290 -6.79 16.42 23.23
N GLY A 291 -7.58 16.07 22.23
CA GLY A 291 -8.07 14.70 22.04
C GLY A 291 -6.94 13.66 21.91
N LEU A 292 -5.76 14.08 21.46
CA LEU A 292 -4.59 13.19 21.38
C LEU A 292 -4.13 12.66 22.73
N ASP A 293 -4.40 13.37 23.85
CA ASP A 293 -4.02 12.93 25.19
C ASP A 293 -4.78 11.66 25.62
N SER A 294 -5.97 11.46 25.06
CA SER A 294 -6.81 10.30 25.33
C SER A 294 -6.68 9.18 24.29
N LEU A 295 -5.85 9.39 23.23
CA LEU A 295 -5.72 8.50 22.10
C LEU A 295 -4.42 7.66 22.20
N PRO A 296 -4.52 6.35 22.52
CA PRO A 296 -3.35 5.47 22.55
C PRO A 296 -2.59 5.46 21.22
N LEU A 297 -1.30 5.16 21.25
CA LEU A 297 -0.50 5.12 20.03
C LEU A 297 -1.03 4.14 18.99
N ALA A 298 -1.57 3.00 19.41
CA ALA A 298 -2.17 2.02 18.49
C ALA A 298 -3.34 2.61 17.69
N ASP A 299 -4.15 3.49 18.30
CA ASP A 299 -5.22 4.20 17.61
C ASP A 299 -4.67 5.22 16.61
N ARG A 300 -3.61 5.97 17.00
CA ARG A 300 -2.91 6.90 16.10
C ARG A 300 -2.33 6.17 14.90
N ALA A 301 -1.71 5.01 15.11
CA ALA A 301 -1.16 4.16 14.06
C ALA A 301 -2.26 3.63 13.12
N THR A 302 -3.44 3.27 13.66
CA THR A 302 -4.60 2.87 12.88
C THR A 302 -5.08 3.98 11.94
N ILE A 303 -5.15 5.22 12.44
CA ILE A 303 -5.51 6.40 11.63
C ILE A 303 -4.45 6.69 10.56
N ALA A 304 -3.19 6.68 10.94
CA ALA A 304 -2.05 6.92 10.05
C ALA A 304 -1.97 5.86 8.94
N ASN A 305 -2.28 4.59 9.25
CA ASN A 305 -2.30 3.48 8.30
C ASN A 305 -3.21 3.78 7.10
N MET A 306 -4.37 4.41 7.32
CA MET A 306 -5.33 4.68 6.27
C MET A 306 -5.06 5.99 5.48
N ALA A 307 -3.86 6.57 5.59
CA ALA A 307 -3.52 7.75 4.79
C ALA A 307 -3.70 7.55 3.27
N PRO A 308 -3.34 6.40 2.68
CA PRO A 308 -3.63 6.14 1.27
C PRO A 308 -5.12 6.13 0.94
N GLU A 309 -5.97 5.63 1.84
CA GLU A 309 -7.41 5.52 1.65
C GLU A 309 -8.10 6.89 1.72
N TYR A 310 -7.67 7.79 2.59
CA TYR A 310 -8.16 9.17 2.55
C TYR A 310 -7.43 10.06 1.52
N GLY A 311 -6.36 9.55 0.90
CA GLY A 311 -5.69 10.18 -0.24
C GLY A 311 -4.51 11.09 0.12
N ALA A 312 -4.11 11.17 1.38
CA ALA A 312 -2.95 11.96 1.80
C ALA A 312 -1.62 11.22 1.56
N THR A 313 -0.53 11.96 1.47
CA THR A 313 0.81 11.40 1.44
C THR A 313 1.17 10.75 2.77
N CYS A 314 0.80 11.38 3.89
CA CYS A 314 0.98 10.85 5.23
C CYS A 314 -0.09 11.38 6.19
N GLY A 315 -0.25 10.72 7.35
CA GLY A 315 -1.09 11.14 8.46
C GLY A 315 -0.27 11.19 9.74
N PHE A 316 0.40 12.31 9.98
CA PHE A 316 1.47 12.46 10.95
C PHE A 316 0.95 12.81 12.35
N PHE A 317 1.45 12.09 13.36
CA PHE A 317 1.22 12.38 14.78
C PHE A 317 2.55 12.82 15.40
N PRO A 318 2.65 14.02 15.99
CA PRO A 318 3.85 14.43 16.68
C PRO A 318 4.18 13.57 17.89
N ILE A 319 5.47 13.44 18.20
CA ILE A 319 5.99 12.67 19.34
C ILE A 319 5.61 13.35 20.65
N ASP A 320 5.12 12.54 21.61
CA ASP A 320 4.77 12.93 22.97
C ASP A 320 5.01 11.79 23.98
N ASP A 321 4.56 11.95 25.22
CA ASP A 321 4.70 10.93 26.26
C ASP A 321 4.06 9.59 25.89
N VAL A 322 2.91 9.61 25.19
CA VAL A 322 2.23 8.38 24.70
C VAL A 322 3.13 7.60 23.73
N THR A 323 3.89 8.32 22.90
CA THR A 323 4.88 7.71 22.01
C THR A 323 5.98 7.01 22.79
N LEU A 324 6.54 7.65 23.83
CA LEU A 324 7.59 7.06 24.65
C LEU A 324 7.11 5.84 25.44
N GLU A 325 5.88 5.89 25.96
CA GLU A 325 5.25 4.73 26.63
C GLU A 325 5.13 3.52 25.69
N TYR A 326 4.68 3.73 24.46
CA TYR A 326 4.60 2.67 23.47
C TYR A 326 5.99 2.13 23.09
N MET A 327 6.99 2.98 22.97
CA MET A 327 8.36 2.55 22.68
C MET A 327 8.92 1.64 23.79
N ARG A 328 8.63 1.94 25.07
CA ARG A 328 8.97 1.08 26.20
C ARG A 328 8.19 -0.25 26.15
N LEU A 329 6.89 -0.17 25.92
CA LEU A 329 6.03 -1.35 25.81
C LEU A 329 6.52 -2.29 24.69
N SER A 330 6.86 -1.75 23.53
CA SER A 330 7.35 -2.50 22.38
C SER A 330 8.84 -2.89 22.48
N GLY A 331 9.47 -2.70 23.64
CA GLY A 331 10.78 -3.26 23.97
C GLY A 331 11.98 -2.44 23.51
N ARG A 332 11.79 -1.18 23.05
CA ARG A 332 12.93 -0.28 22.74
C ARG A 332 13.74 0.00 23.99
N SER A 333 15.06 0.15 23.84
CA SER A 333 15.96 0.41 24.97
C SER A 333 15.71 1.79 25.59
N GLU A 334 15.99 1.95 26.89
CA GLU A 334 15.89 3.25 27.54
C GLU A 334 16.83 4.29 26.91
N GLU A 335 18.00 3.87 26.41
CA GLU A 335 18.90 4.76 25.64
C GLU A 335 18.18 5.35 24.41
N GLN A 336 17.46 4.51 23.65
CA GLN A 336 16.71 4.96 22.49
C GLN A 336 15.56 5.88 22.89
N VAL A 337 14.81 5.54 23.93
CA VAL A 337 13.69 6.36 24.45
C VAL A 337 14.18 7.72 24.93
N ALA A 338 15.26 7.74 25.69
CA ALA A 338 15.89 8.99 26.18
C ALA A 338 16.42 9.85 25.03
N LEU A 339 17.01 9.23 24.00
CA LEU A 339 17.45 9.94 22.79
C LEU A 339 16.27 10.60 22.08
N VAL A 340 15.17 9.88 21.90
CA VAL A 340 13.96 10.39 21.22
C VAL A 340 13.40 11.59 21.98
N GLU A 341 13.27 11.50 23.29
CA GLU A 341 12.78 12.59 24.12
C GLU A 341 13.70 13.83 24.04
N ALA A 342 15.00 13.65 24.28
CA ALA A 342 15.97 14.73 24.28
C ALA A 342 16.05 15.41 22.90
N TYR A 343 16.13 14.62 21.82
CA TYR A 343 16.25 15.12 20.47
C TYR A 343 15.01 15.92 20.03
N THR A 344 13.83 15.35 20.21
CA THR A 344 12.59 15.98 19.76
C THR A 344 12.25 17.26 20.51
N LYS A 345 12.58 17.31 21.82
CA LYS A 345 12.49 18.54 22.62
C LYS A 345 13.51 19.59 22.17
N ALA A 346 14.77 19.19 21.93
CA ALA A 346 15.81 20.08 21.43
C ALA A 346 15.49 20.70 20.08
N GLN A 347 14.83 19.92 19.18
CA GLN A 347 14.43 20.36 17.83
C GLN A 347 13.10 21.13 17.78
N GLY A 348 12.38 21.24 18.90
CA GLY A 348 11.03 21.81 18.91
C GLY A 348 10.01 20.97 18.11
N MET A 349 10.25 19.66 18.01
CA MET A 349 9.37 18.68 17.36
C MET A 349 8.44 17.98 18.35
N TRP A 350 8.72 18.09 19.66
CA TRP A 350 7.89 17.56 20.73
C TRP A 350 6.49 18.20 20.73
N ARG A 351 5.45 17.41 20.94
CA ARG A 351 4.09 17.92 21.09
C ARG A 351 3.88 18.41 22.52
N ASN A 352 3.51 19.68 22.64
CA ASN A 352 3.07 20.24 23.92
C ASN A 352 1.55 20.46 23.89
N PRO A 353 0.85 20.33 25.03
CA PRO A 353 -0.55 20.72 25.11
C PRO A 353 -0.74 22.18 24.68
N GLY A 354 -1.74 22.42 23.82
CA GLY A 354 -2.03 23.75 23.29
C GLY A 354 -1.15 24.22 22.13
N ASP A 355 -0.24 23.36 21.60
CA ASP A 355 0.48 23.68 20.36
C ASP A 355 -0.52 23.88 19.20
N GLU A 356 -0.44 25.03 18.55
CA GLU A 356 -1.24 25.37 17.36
C GLU A 356 -0.31 25.76 16.20
N PRO A 357 0.22 24.79 15.43
CA PRO A 357 0.96 25.08 14.22
C PRO A 357 0.12 25.83 13.19
N VAL A 358 0.77 26.43 12.21
CA VAL A 358 0.09 26.99 11.04
C VAL A 358 -0.15 25.89 10.02
N PHE A 359 -1.34 25.82 9.47
CA PHE A 359 -1.71 24.84 8.45
C PHE A 359 -2.27 25.51 7.21
N THR A 360 -2.16 24.85 6.06
CA THR A 360 -2.79 25.30 4.80
C THR A 360 -4.31 25.37 4.93
N SER A 361 -4.89 24.39 5.60
CA SER A 361 -6.30 24.32 5.99
C SER A 361 -6.49 23.44 7.21
N THR A 362 -7.63 23.52 7.87
CA THR A 362 -7.91 22.76 9.09
C THR A 362 -9.26 22.06 9.05
N LEU A 363 -9.32 20.91 9.70
CA LEU A 363 -10.54 20.19 10.05
C LEU A 363 -10.58 19.95 11.55
N GLU A 364 -11.77 19.77 12.11
CA GLU A 364 -11.96 19.45 13.53
C GLU A 364 -12.98 18.33 13.68
N LEU A 365 -12.71 17.41 14.62
CA LEU A 365 -13.60 16.32 15.00
C LEU A 365 -13.63 16.18 16.52
N ASP A 366 -14.82 16.29 17.09
CA ASP A 366 -15.10 15.82 18.46
C ASP A 366 -15.29 14.30 18.41
N MET A 367 -14.36 13.57 19.03
CA MET A 367 -14.38 12.11 19.07
C MET A 367 -15.63 11.55 19.77
N GLY A 368 -16.29 12.33 20.63
CA GLY A 368 -17.57 11.96 21.25
C GLY A 368 -18.73 11.86 20.27
N SER A 369 -18.59 12.43 19.08
CA SER A 369 -19.60 12.38 18.00
C SER A 369 -19.47 11.17 17.06
N VAL A 370 -18.45 10.35 17.23
CA VAL A 370 -18.21 9.19 16.36
C VAL A 370 -19.23 8.09 16.64
N GLU A 371 -19.77 7.50 15.57
CA GLU A 371 -20.78 6.44 15.61
C GLU A 371 -20.21 5.12 15.09
N ALA A 372 -20.74 3.99 15.60
CA ALA A 372 -20.41 2.66 15.10
C ALA A 372 -20.72 2.54 13.61
N SER A 373 -19.74 2.10 12.84
CA SER A 373 -19.78 2.20 11.38
C SER A 373 -19.06 1.04 10.69
N LEU A 374 -19.44 0.80 9.43
CA LEU A 374 -18.65 0.05 8.47
C LEU A 374 -18.27 0.97 7.32
N ALA A 375 -17.37 0.51 6.44
CA ALA A 375 -17.14 1.14 5.14
C ALA A 375 -17.37 0.12 4.03
N GLY A 376 -18.16 0.49 3.04
CA GLY A 376 -18.49 -0.37 1.92
C GLY A 376 -19.73 0.13 1.16
N PRO A 377 -20.17 -0.66 0.15
CA PRO A 377 -19.67 -2.02 -0.19
C PRO A 377 -18.45 -2.10 -1.10
N LYS A 378 -17.87 -0.98 -1.54
CA LYS A 378 -16.84 -0.98 -2.61
C LYS A 378 -15.59 -0.14 -2.31
N ARG A 379 -15.65 0.85 -1.40
CA ARG A 379 -14.53 1.77 -1.16
C ARG A 379 -14.35 2.06 0.33
N PRO A 380 -13.11 2.27 0.80
CA PRO A 380 -12.82 2.51 2.22
C PRO A 380 -13.42 3.81 2.79
N GLN A 381 -13.63 4.82 1.93
CA GLN A 381 -14.20 6.10 2.31
C GLN A 381 -15.75 6.13 2.33
N ASP A 382 -16.39 5.08 1.84
CA ASP A 382 -17.86 4.97 1.83
C ASP A 382 -18.34 4.48 3.21
N ARG A 383 -18.21 5.34 4.23
CA ARG A 383 -18.65 5.03 5.59
C ARG A 383 -20.17 4.95 5.68
N VAL A 384 -20.65 3.93 6.33
CA VAL A 384 -22.08 3.65 6.57
C VAL A 384 -22.27 3.42 8.06
N ALA A 385 -23.23 4.10 8.68
CA ALA A 385 -23.59 3.82 10.07
C ALA A 385 -24.10 2.38 10.21
N LEU A 386 -23.81 1.74 11.34
CA LEU A 386 -24.18 0.33 11.57
C LEU A 386 -25.67 0.06 11.37
N THR A 387 -26.53 1.04 11.71
CA THR A 387 -27.97 0.99 11.49
C THR A 387 -28.40 0.99 10.03
N ASP A 388 -27.56 1.56 9.15
CA ASP A 388 -27.90 1.80 7.74
C ASP A 388 -27.31 0.72 6.80
N VAL A 389 -26.55 -0.23 7.32
CA VAL A 389 -25.89 -1.28 6.52
C VAL A 389 -26.87 -2.08 5.67
N PRO A 390 -28.05 -2.54 6.17
CA PRO A 390 -29.01 -3.27 5.34
C PRO A 390 -29.49 -2.46 4.14
N LYS A 391 -29.74 -1.17 4.34
CA LYS A 391 -30.15 -0.26 3.26
C LYS A 391 -29.01 -0.06 2.25
N ALA A 392 -27.78 0.20 2.70
CA ALA A 392 -26.64 0.38 1.83
C ALA A 392 -26.35 -0.88 1.00
N PHE A 393 -26.55 -2.08 1.58
CA PHE A 393 -26.46 -3.34 0.85
C PHE A 393 -27.56 -3.44 -0.21
N ALA A 394 -28.81 -3.17 0.14
CA ALA A 394 -29.93 -3.21 -0.79
C ALA A 394 -29.75 -2.22 -1.97
N ASP A 395 -29.31 -0.99 -1.67
CA ASP A 395 -29.06 0.04 -2.66
C ASP A 395 -27.93 -0.38 -3.63
N SER A 396 -26.86 -0.99 -3.14
CA SER A 396 -25.76 -1.48 -3.98
C SER A 396 -26.18 -2.63 -4.89
N ASN A 397 -27.01 -3.54 -4.38
CA ASN A 397 -27.56 -4.66 -5.12
C ASN A 397 -28.50 -4.16 -6.24
N ALA A 398 -29.29 -3.15 -5.97
CA ALA A 398 -30.19 -2.53 -6.93
C ALA A 398 -29.47 -1.85 -8.11
N LEU A 399 -28.26 -1.34 -7.90
CA LEU A 399 -27.46 -0.70 -8.95
C LEU A 399 -26.79 -1.68 -9.92
N GLU A 400 -26.54 -2.93 -9.48
CA GLU A 400 -25.81 -3.93 -10.27
C GLU A 400 -26.69 -4.81 -11.14
N VAL A 401 -27.98 -4.85 -10.85
CA VAL A 401 -28.92 -5.76 -11.49
C VAL A 401 -30.02 -4.96 -12.16
N ASN A 402 -30.45 -5.41 -13.38
CA ASN A 402 -31.82 -5.20 -13.81
C ASN A 402 -32.76 -5.90 -12.82
N VAL A 403 -32.98 -5.26 -11.67
CA VAL A 403 -33.58 -5.79 -10.43
C VAL A 403 -34.97 -6.40 -10.67
N ALA A 404 -35.65 -5.99 -11.72
CA ALA A 404 -36.96 -6.51 -12.09
C ALA A 404 -36.96 -8.00 -12.49
N GLN A 405 -35.81 -8.65 -12.63
CA GLN A 405 -35.70 -10.03 -13.12
C GLN A 405 -34.92 -10.99 -12.22
N LYS A 406 -34.29 -10.55 -11.13
CA LYS A 406 -33.52 -11.42 -10.25
C LYS A 406 -34.43 -12.13 -9.23
N ASP A 407 -34.38 -13.44 -9.25
CA ASP A 407 -35.01 -14.26 -8.22
C ASP A 407 -34.09 -14.32 -6.98
N HIS A 408 -34.41 -13.53 -5.95
CA HIS A 408 -33.65 -13.47 -4.69
C HIS A 408 -33.92 -14.66 -3.74
N ARG A 409 -34.39 -15.79 -4.26
CA ARG A 409 -34.62 -16.97 -3.44
C ARG A 409 -33.30 -17.59 -2.98
N PRO A 410 -33.26 -18.08 -1.71
CA PRO A 410 -32.12 -18.85 -1.24
C PRO A 410 -31.87 -20.08 -2.12
N VAL A 411 -30.58 -20.44 -2.27
CA VAL A 411 -30.16 -21.61 -3.05
C VAL A 411 -29.82 -22.75 -2.11
N ASP A 412 -30.47 -23.91 -2.34
CA ASP A 412 -30.16 -25.13 -1.57
C ASP A 412 -28.77 -25.65 -1.92
N TYR A 413 -28.00 -26.04 -0.90
CA TYR A 413 -26.70 -26.69 -1.08
C TYR A 413 -26.43 -27.69 0.05
N VAL A 414 -25.48 -28.61 -0.17
CA VAL A 414 -25.07 -29.62 0.82
C VAL A 414 -23.63 -29.36 1.23
N LEU A 415 -23.41 -29.23 2.53
CA LEU A 415 -22.07 -29.09 3.09
C LEU A 415 -21.90 -30.12 4.23
N ASN A 416 -20.82 -30.90 4.18
CA ASN A 416 -20.53 -31.94 5.17
C ASN A 416 -21.72 -32.91 5.46
N GLY A 417 -22.52 -33.22 4.40
CA GLY A 417 -23.67 -34.12 4.50
C GLY A 417 -24.95 -33.48 5.05
N HIS A 418 -24.95 -32.20 5.39
CA HIS A 418 -26.10 -31.44 5.84
C HIS A 418 -26.63 -30.52 4.74
N GLN A 419 -27.95 -30.38 4.66
CA GLN A 419 -28.59 -29.50 3.70
C GLN A 419 -28.78 -28.10 4.32
N TYR A 420 -28.41 -27.07 3.55
CA TYR A 420 -28.51 -25.68 3.92
C TYR A 420 -29.06 -24.84 2.78
N GLN A 421 -29.46 -23.62 3.11
CA GLN A 421 -29.89 -22.61 2.14
C GLN A 421 -28.96 -21.41 2.18
N LEU A 422 -28.34 -21.04 1.07
CA LEU A 422 -27.52 -19.84 0.95
C LEU A 422 -28.40 -18.67 0.54
N PRO A 423 -28.62 -17.65 1.40
CA PRO A 423 -29.44 -16.50 1.06
C PRO A 423 -28.66 -15.47 0.22
N ASP A 424 -29.38 -14.63 -0.49
CA ASP A 424 -28.84 -13.39 -1.02
C ASP A 424 -28.40 -12.47 0.15
N GLY A 425 -27.26 -11.84 0.04
CA GLY A 425 -26.67 -11.08 1.15
C GLY A 425 -25.86 -11.92 2.15
N ALA A 426 -25.68 -13.24 1.91
CA ALA A 426 -24.85 -14.07 2.77
C ALA A 426 -23.45 -13.52 2.94
N VAL A 427 -22.96 -13.46 4.17
CA VAL A 427 -21.54 -13.20 4.48
C VAL A 427 -20.78 -14.51 4.30
N VAL A 428 -20.04 -14.65 3.21
CA VAL A 428 -19.29 -15.89 2.90
C VAL A 428 -17.82 -15.81 3.33
N ILE A 429 -17.30 -14.64 3.64
CA ILE A 429 -15.96 -14.41 4.19
C ILE A 429 -16.08 -13.46 5.38
N ALA A 430 -15.55 -13.87 6.53
CA ALA A 430 -15.38 -13.04 7.72
C ALA A 430 -13.93 -13.13 8.17
N ALA A 431 -13.15 -12.07 7.93
CA ALA A 431 -11.71 -12.13 8.12
C ALA A 431 -11.20 -11.05 9.09
N ILE A 432 -10.61 -11.46 10.20
CA ILE A 432 -9.77 -10.59 11.00
C ILE A 432 -8.39 -10.57 10.35
N THR A 433 -8.11 -9.49 9.62
CA THR A 433 -6.90 -9.37 8.78
C THR A 433 -5.84 -8.49 9.43
N SER A 434 -4.59 -8.64 9.00
CA SER A 434 -3.42 -7.94 9.53
C SER A 434 -3.32 -6.44 9.20
N CYS A 435 -4.13 -5.92 8.29
CA CYS A 435 -3.82 -4.65 7.63
C CYS A 435 -3.89 -3.41 8.53
N THR A 436 -4.98 -3.18 9.27
CA THR A 436 -5.20 -1.91 9.97
C THR A 436 -5.32 -2.08 11.48
N ASN A 437 -6.11 -3.05 11.89
CA ASN A 437 -6.60 -3.13 13.26
C ASN A 437 -5.79 -4.05 14.18
N THR A 438 -4.98 -4.97 13.64
CA THR A 438 -4.29 -5.98 14.46
C THR A 438 -3.11 -5.43 15.26
N SER A 439 -2.59 -4.26 14.91
CA SER A 439 -1.63 -3.53 15.76
C SER A 439 -2.27 -2.92 17.01
N ASN A 440 -3.61 -2.99 17.11
CA ASN A 440 -4.39 -2.39 18.20
C ASN A 440 -4.93 -3.47 19.14
N PRO A 441 -4.31 -3.66 20.31
CA PRO A 441 -4.77 -4.69 21.25
C PRO A 441 -6.21 -4.52 21.71
N SER A 442 -6.70 -3.28 21.81
CA SER A 442 -8.05 -3.02 22.31
C SER A 442 -9.13 -3.65 21.44
N VAL A 443 -9.02 -3.52 20.11
CA VAL A 443 -10.04 -4.07 19.20
C VAL A 443 -9.91 -5.59 19.05
N LEU A 444 -8.71 -6.14 19.17
CA LEU A 444 -8.49 -7.58 19.13
C LEU A 444 -8.98 -8.25 20.42
N MET A 445 -8.71 -7.65 21.58
CA MET A 445 -9.27 -8.11 22.87
C MET A 445 -10.79 -8.00 22.88
N ALA A 446 -11.35 -6.92 22.30
CA ALA A 446 -12.81 -6.78 22.15
C ALA A 446 -13.40 -7.91 21.29
N ALA A 447 -12.77 -8.28 20.18
CA ALA A 447 -13.20 -9.40 19.35
C ALA A 447 -13.17 -10.73 20.11
N GLY A 448 -12.09 -11.02 20.84
CA GLY A 448 -11.97 -12.22 21.67
C GLY A 448 -12.97 -12.29 22.82
N LEU A 449 -13.24 -11.14 23.49
CA LEU A 449 -14.24 -11.06 24.55
C LEU A 449 -15.67 -11.24 24.00
N LEU A 450 -15.98 -10.67 22.83
CA LEU A 450 -17.25 -10.86 22.16
C LEU A 450 -17.42 -12.34 21.78
N ALA A 451 -16.39 -12.98 21.21
CA ALA A 451 -16.39 -14.40 20.89
C ALA A 451 -16.64 -15.24 22.12
N LYS A 452 -16.00 -14.94 23.26
CA LYS A 452 -16.22 -15.62 24.54
C LYS A 452 -17.68 -15.56 24.96
N LYS A 453 -18.27 -14.35 25.02
CA LYS A 453 -19.66 -14.17 25.40
C LYS A 453 -20.64 -14.91 24.47
N ALA A 454 -20.36 -14.89 23.17
CA ALA A 454 -21.15 -15.60 22.15
C ALA A 454 -21.12 -17.13 22.37
N VAL A 455 -19.95 -17.70 22.55
CA VAL A 455 -19.75 -19.13 22.80
C VAL A 455 -20.39 -19.55 24.12
N GLU A 456 -20.26 -18.77 25.19
CA GLU A 456 -20.89 -19.02 26.47
C GLU A 456 -22.44 -19.08 26.38
N LEU A 457 -23.04 -18.29 25.49
CA LEU A 457 -24.46 -18.35 25.16
C LEU A 457 -24.81 -19.48 24.16
N GLY A 458 -23.84 -20.09 23.52
CA GLY A 458 -24.04 -21.20 22.58
C GLY A 458 -24.24 -20.74 21.12
N LEU A 459 -23.93 -19.49 20.79
CA LEU A 459 -23.96 -18.99 19.42
C LEU A 459 -22.86 -19.63 18.56
N LYS A 460 -23.14 -19.82 17.28
CA LYS A 460 -22.23 -20.33 16.28
C LYS A 460 -22.31 -19.52 14.99
N PRO A 461 -21.22 -19.39 14.24
CA PRO A 461 -21.27 -18.82 12.89
C PRO A 461 -22.19 -19.62 11.97
N GLN A 462 -22.67 -18.95 10.94
CA GLN A 462 -23.44 -19.64 9.90
C GLN A 462 -22.53 -20.58 9.08
N PRO A 463 -23.04 -21.73 8.63
CA PRO A 463 -22.22 -22.78 8.02
C PRO A 463 -21.56 -22.40 6.68
N TRP A 464 -22.02 -21.34 6.04
CA TRP A 464 -21.44 -20.81 4.81
C TRP A 464 -20.32 -19.80 5.03
N VAL A 465 -20.02 -19.40 6.28
CA VAL A 465 -19.01 -18.38 6.58
C VAL A 465 -17.63 -19.00 6.66
N LYS A 466 -16.75 -18.58 5.77
CA LYS A 466 -15.32 -18.81 5.88
C LYS A 466 -14.73 -17.77 6.84
N ALA A 467 -14.53 -18.15 8.10
CA ALA A 467 -13.90 -17.31 9.10
C ALA A 467 -12.37 -17.51 9.11
N SER A 468 -11.61 -16.48 9.47
CA SER A 468 -10.14 -16.57 9.58
C SER A 468 -9.56 -15.47 10.47
N LEU A 469 -8.45 -15.79 11.14
CA LEU A 469 -7.62 -14.85 11.88
C LEU A 469 -6.21 -14.84 11.27
N ALA A 470 -5.80 -13.70 10.72
CA ALA A 470 -4.44 -13.48 10.20
C ALA A 470 -3.85 -12.23 10.84
N PRO A 471 -3.22 -12.31 12.00
CA PRO A 471 -2.67 -11.17 12.71
C PRO A 471 -1.48 -10.52 11.97
N GLY A 472 -1.23 -9.27 12.29
CA GLY A 472 -0.10 -8.52 11.73
C GLY A 472 1.24 -8.83 12.41
N SER A 473 1.24 -9.46 13.58
CA SER A 473 2.43 -9.96 14.25
C SER A 473 2.12 -11.11 15.19
N LYS A 474 3.14 -11.85 15.59
CA LYS A 474 3.05 -12.95 16.56
C LYS A 474 2.66 -12.46 17.96
N VAL A 475 3.00 -11.23 18.31
CA VAL A 475 2.61 -10.60 19.59
C VAL A 475 1.10 -10.64 19.81
N VAL A 476 0.32 -10.52 18.72
CA VAL A 476 -1.15 -10.63 18.78
C VAL A 476 -1.60 -12.01 19.30
N SER A 477 -1.00 -13.08 18.78
CA SER A 477 -1.31 -14.44 19.23
C SER A 477 -0.91 -14.65 20.68
N ASP A 478 0.22 -14.11 21.09
CA ASP A 478 0.71 -14.20 22.48
C ASP A 478 -0.27 -13.54 23.46
N TYR A 479 -0.71 -12.31 23.20
CA TYR A 479 -1.60 -11.65 24.15
C TYR A 479 -3.03 -12.21 24.14
N LEU A 480 -3.55 -12.69 23.00
CA LEU A 480 -4.83 -13.41 22.95
C LEU A 480 -4.79 -14.71 23.76
N ALA A 481 -3.70 -15.46 23.64
CA ALA A 481 -3.47 -16.68 24.42
C ALA A 481 -3.34 -16.37 25.92
N GLN A 482 -2.57 -15.34 26.29
CA GLN A 482 -2.42 -14.91 27.68
C GLN A 482 -3.75 -14.44 28.30
N ALA A 483 -4.60 -13.81 27.50
CA ALA A 483 -5.95 -13.42 27.91
C ALA A 483 -6.93 -14.59 27.90
N LYS A 484 -6.53 -15.77 27.42
CA LYS A 484 -7.36 -16.99 27.27
C LYS A 484 -8.56 -16.77 26.34
N LEU A 485 -8.37 -15.99 25.29
CA LEU A 485 -9.43 -15.67 24.32
C LEU A 485 -9.32 -16.51 23.04
N THR A 486 -8.16 -17.04 22.72
CA THR A 486 -7.92 -17.89 21.53
C THR A 486 -8.92 -19.03 21.39
N PRO A 487 -9.20 -19.88 22.42
CA PRO A 487 -10.14 -20.99 22.26
C PRO A 487 -11.56 -20.58 21.85
N TYR A 488 -12.01 -19.40 22.25
CA TYR A 488 -13.34 -18.91 21.89
C TYR A 488 -13.38 -18.39 20.44
N LEU A 489 -12.29 -17.78 19.97
CA LEU A 489 -12.15 -17.41 18.56
C LEU A 489 -12.09 -18.65 17.67
N ASP A 490 -11.33 -19.68 18.09
CA ASP A 490 -11.21 -20.95 17.36
C ASP A 490 -12.54 -21.66 17.26
N GLU A 491 -13.35 -21.71 18.36
CA GLU A 491 -14.68 -22.32 18.35
C GLU A 491 -15.64 -21.62 17.37
N LEU A 492 -15.43 -20.33 17.09
CA LEU A 492 -16.16 -19.59 16.07
C LEU A 492 -15.49 -19.64 14.68
N GLY A 493 -14.48 -20.50 14.48
CA GLY A 493 -13.79 -20.69 13.22
C GLY A 493 -12.74 -19.61 12.88
N PHE A 494 -12.45 -18.68 13.80
CA PHE A 494 -11.39 -17.69 13.65
C PHE A 494 -10.04 -18.27 14.07
N ASN A 495 -9.70 -19.46 13.52
CA ASN A 495 -8.42 -20.07 13.73
C ASN A 495 -7.32 -19.24 13.05
N LEU A 496 -6.11 -19.33 13.60
CA LEU A 496 -4.94 -18.71 12.98
C LEU A 496 -4.63 -19.36 11.64
N VAL A 497 -4.58 -18.55 10.57
CA VAL A 497 -4.32 -19.02 9.19
C VAL A 497 -2.98 -18.57 8.62
N GLY A 498 -2.35 -17.58 9.22
CA GLY A 498 -1.06 -17.01 8.79
C GLY A 498 -0.76 -15.69 9.47
N TYR A 499 0.46 -15.21 9.31
CA TYR A 499 0.87 -13.86 9.69
C TYR A 499 1.22 -13.08 8.42
N GLY A 500 0.61 -11.92 8.21
CA GLY A 500 0.84 -11.10 7.03
C GLY A 500 -0.43 -10.76 6.24
N CYS A 501 -0.26 -10.20 5.07
CA CYS A 501 -1.36 -9.73 4.24
C CYS A 501 -2.06 -10.89 3.52
N THR A 502 -3.27 -11.22 3.95
CA THR A 502 -4.06 -12.33 3.40
C THR A 502 -5.27 -11.82 2.60
N THR A 503 -6.44 -11.82 3.19
CA THR A 503 -7.71 -11.49 2.54
C THR A 503 -7.71 -10.10 1.87
N CYS A 504 -7.11 -9.10 2.50
CA CYS A 504 -7.09 -7.72 1.97
C CYS A 504 -6.32 -7.57 0.64
N ILE A 505 -5.35 -8.45 0.34
CA ILE A 505 -4.59 -8.47 -0.92
C ILE A 505 -5.17 -9.42 -1.97
N GLY A 506 -6.21 -10.17 -1.63
CA GLY A 506 -6.78 -11.18 -2.52
C GLY A 506 -6.26 -12.59 -2.30
N ASN A 507 -5.58 -12.83 -1.20
CA ASN A 507 -5.10 -14.16 -0.79
C ASN A 507 -6.12 -14.87 0.13
N SER A 508 -7.41 -14.62 -0.10
CA SER A 508 -8.49 -15.26 0.69
C SER A 508 -8.56 -16.78 0.50
N GLY A 509 -7.91 -17.30 -0.55
CA GLY A 509 -8.06 -18.69 -0.94
C GLY A 509 -9.45 -19.01 -1.52
N PRO A 510 -9.70 -20.26 -1.92
CA PRO A 510 -10.98 -20.67 -2.47
C PRO A 510 -12.09 -20.69 -1.41
N LEU A 511 -13.31 -20.47 -1.82
CA LEU A 511 -14.49 -20.83 -1.02
C LEU A 511 -14.75 -22.35 -1.15
N PRO A 512 -15.46 -22.96 -0.18
CA PRO A 512 -15.92 -24.34 -0.34
C PRO A 512 -16.72 -24.52 -1.62
N GLU A 513 -16.44 -25.57 -2.39
CA GLU A 513 -17.05 -25.81 -3.71
C GLU A 513 -18.59 -25.76 -3.72
N PRO A 514 -19.31 -26.34 -2.71
CA PRO A 514 -20.76 -26.23 -2.65
C PRO A 514 -21.26 -24.79 -2.56
N ILE A 515 -20.51 -23.90 -1.83
CA ILE A 515 -20.86 -22.49 -1.68
C ILE A 515 -20.57 -21.74 -3.00
N GLU A 516 -19.43 -21.97 -3.64
CA GLU A 516 -19.14 -21.40 -4.96
C GLU A 516 -20.20 -21.78 -5.99
N THR A 517 -20.62 -23.05 -5.98
CA THR A 517 -21.66 -23.56 -6.88
C THR A 517 -22.99 -22.88 -6.62
N ALA A 518 -23.41 -22.77 -5.36
CA ALA A 518 -24.65 -22.10 -4.98
C ALA A 518 -24.66 -20.62 -5.40
N ILE A 519 -23.55 -19.90 -5.18
CA ILE A 519 -23.40 -18.49 -5.61
C ILE A 519 -23.61 -18.36 -7.13
N LYS A 520 -22.97 -19.24 -7.92
CA LYS A 520 -23.05 -19.22 -9.38
C LYS A 520 -24.43 -19.61 -9.90
N GLN A 521 -25.06 -20.62 -9.31
CA GLN A 521 -26.38 -21.09 -9.70
C GLN A 521 -27.48 -20.08 -9.44
N GLY A 522 -27.41 -19.42 -8.28
CA GLY A 522 -28.41 -18.41 -7.89
C GLY A 522 -28.07 -17.00 -8.36
N ASP A 523 -26.93 -16.79 -9.00
CA ASP A 523 -26.36 -15.45 -9.24
C ASP A 523 -26.47 -14.56 -7.98
N LEU A 524 -26.12 -15.15 -6.83
CA LEU A 524 -26.29 -14.51 -5.54
C LEU A 524 -25.30 -13.35 -5.38
N THR A 525 -25.75 -12.26 -4.76
CA THR A 525 -24.89 -11.20 -4.27
C THR A 525 -24.49 -11.53 -2.84
N VAL A 526 -23.25 -11.94 -2.65
CA VAL A 526 -22.70 -12.29 -1.34
C VAL A 526 -21.69 -11.25 -0.88
N GLY A 527 -21.45 -11.23 0.44
CA GLY A 527 -20.58 -10.26 1.10
C GLY A 527 -19.34 -10.87 1.74
N ALA A 528 -18.30 -10.02 1.86
CA ALA A 528 -17.17 -10.22 2.75
C ALA A 528 -17.14 -9.11 3.80
N VAL A 529 -16.89 -9.47 5.05
CA VAL A 529 -16.65 -8.51 6.15
C VAL A 529 -15.23 -8.74 6.66
N LEU A 530 -14.40 -7.69 6.63
CA LEU A 530 -13.00 -7.81 7.00
C LEU A 530 -12.50 -6.60 7.80
N SER A 531 -11.59 -6.84 8.73
CA SER A 531 -10.93 -5.78 9.51
C SER A 531 -9.74 -5.14 8.77
N GLY A 532 -9.82 -5.07 7.44
CA GLY A 532 -8.80 -4.54 6.57
C GLY A 532 -8.93 -3.04 6.29
N ASN A 533 -8.23 -2.60 5.26
CA ASN A 533 -8.21 -1.21 4.80
C ASN A 533 -8.69 -1.03 3.35
N ARG A 534 -8.86 -2.12 2.60
CA ARG A 534 -9.31 -2.11 1.19
C ARG A 534 -10.38 -3.15 0.95
N ASN A 535 -11.41 -2.73 0.24
CA ASN A 535 -12.59 -3.53 -0.07
C ASN A 535 -13.03 -3.39 -1.53
N PHE A 536 -12.07 -3.17 -2.44
CA PHE A 536 -12.38 -3.04 -3.86
C PHE A 536 -12.97 -4.32 -4.44
N GLU A 537 -13.95 -4.19 -5.31
CA GLU A 537 -14.59 -5.30 -5.98
C GLU A 537 -13.58 -6.14 -6.77
N GLY A 538 -13.72 -7.47 -6.72
CA GLY A 538 -12.84 -8.42 -7.39
C GLY A 538 -11.45 -8.56 -6.74
N ARG A 539 -11.16 -7.78 -5.69
CA ARG A 539 -9.89 -7.86 -4.96
C ARG A 539 -9.93 -8.93 -3.86
N ILE A 540 -10.98 -8.97 -3.06
CA ILE A 540 -11.07 -9.87 -1.90
C ILE A 540 -11.27 -11.32 -2.36
N HIS A 541 -12.27 -11.54 -3.22
CA HIS A 541 -12.53 -12.82 -3.87
C HIS A 541 -13.33 -12.58 -5.15
N PRO A 542 -13.07 -13.34 -6.25
CA PRO A 542 -13.73 -13.10 -7.55
C PRO A 542 -15.25 -13.21 -7.53
N LEU A 543 -15.81 -14.05 -6.65
CA LEU A 543 -17.26 -14.27 -6.52
C LEU A 543 -17.96 -13.34 -5.54
N VAL A 544 -17.21 -12.55 -4.76
CA VAL A 544 -17.78 -11.67 -3.74
C VAL A 544 -17.90 -10.25 -4.29
N LYS A 545 -19.14 -9.79 -4.44
CA LYS A 545 -19.44 -8.50 -5.05
C LYS A 545 -19.47 -7.35 -4.05
N THR A 546 -19.83 -7.60 -2.78
CA THR A 546 -19.90 -6.57 -1.75
C THR A 546 -18.88 -6.84 -0.65
N ASN A 547 -18.04 -5.83 -0.37
CA ASN A 547 -16.94 -5.97 0.57
C ASN A 547 -17.00 -4.84 1.61
N TRP A 548 -16.95 -5.21 2.90
CA TRP A 548 -17.19 -4.31 4.00
C TRP A 548 -16.02 -4.29 4.97
N LEU A 549 -15.50 -3.10 5.24
CA LEU A 549 -14.50 -2.89 6.28
C LEU A 549 -15.20 -2.67 7.62
N ALA A 550 -14.78 -3.39 8.64
CA ALA A 550 -15.37 -3.36 9.97
C ALA A 550 -14.32 -3.52 11.07
N SER A 551 -14.67 -3.14 12.30
CA SER A 551 -13.83 -3.48 13.45
C SER A 551 -13.77 -5.00 13.66
N PRO A 552 -12.69 -5.55 14.25
CA PRO A 552 -12.58 -6.97 14.54
C PRO A 552 -13.79 -7.54 15.30
N PRO A 553 -14.35 -6.89 16.36
CA PRO A 553 -15.56 -7.40 17.01
C PRO A 553 -16.78 -7.41 16.09
N LEU A 554 -16.94 -6.43 15.19
CA LEU A 554 -18.03 -6.46 14.21
C LEU A 554 -17.83 -7.54 13.14
N VAL A 555 -16.59 -7.89 12.78
CA VAL A 555 -16.30 -9.05 11.90
C VAL A 555 -16.83 -10.33 12.54
N VAL A 556 -16.59 -10.54 13.85
CA VAL A 556 -17.14 -11.69 14.59
C VAL A 556 -18.66 -11.65 14.63
N ALA A 557 -19.26 -10.47 14.89
CA ALA A 557 -20.72 -10.32 14.93
C ALA A 557 -21.36 -10.65 13.58
N TYR A 558 -20.80 -10.20 12.46
CA TYR A 558 -21.30 -10.53 11.13
C TYR A 558 -21.09 -12.00 10.73
N ALA A 559 -20.04 -12.66 11.26
CA ALA A 559 -19.88 -14.10 11.09
C ALA A 559 -21.02 -14.88 11.78
N LEU A 560 -21.40 -14.46 12.99
CA LEU A 560 -22.52 -15.05 13.72
C LEU A 560 -23.86 -14.81 12.99
N ALA A 561 -24.11 -13.57 12.57
CA ALA A 561 -25.32 -13.20 11.84
C ALA A 561 -25.39 -13.84 10.44
N GLY A 562 -24.26 -13.95 9.76
CA GLY A 562 -24.10 -14.59 8.45
C GLY A 562 -24.77 -13.88 7.28
N ASN A 563 -25.28 -12.65 7.45
CA ASN A 563 -25.98 -11.91 6.38
C ASN A 563 -25.81 -10.40 6.53
N MET A 564 -25.70 -9.68 5.42
CA MET A 564 -25.60 -8.21 5.38
C MET A 564 -26.96 -7.50 5.51
N ASN A 565 -28.08 -8.20 5.32
CA ASN A 565 -29.43 -7.64 5.46
C ASN A 565 -29.89 -7.48 6.91
N ILE A 566 -29.08 -7.84 7.90
CA ILE A 566 -29.40 -7.71 9.31
C ILE A 566 -29.06 -6.31 9.82
N ASN A 567 -29.93 -5.74 10.64
CA ASN A 567 -29.60 -4.57 11.45
C ASN A 567 -29.07 -5.03 12.81
N LEU A 568 -27.76 -5.09 12.99
CA LEU A 568 -27.12 -5.57 14.22
C LEU A 568 -27.49 -4.78 15.48
N VAL A 569 -28.07 -3.59 15.35
CA VAL A 569 -28.53 -2.78 16.51
C VAL A 569 -29.88 -3.22 17.02
N THR A 570 -30.78 -3.62 16.12
CA THR A 570 -32.20 -3.92 16.46
C THR A 570 -32.55 -5.38 16.36
N ASP A 571 -31.88 -6.14 15.50
CA ASP A 571 -32.26 -7.52 15.22
C ASP A 571 -31.41 -8.50 16.03
N PRO A 572 -31.97 -9.66 16.42
CA PRO A 572 -31.16 -10.69 17.08
C PRO A 572 -30.13 -11.28 16.11
N ILE A 573 -28.91 -11.45 16.60
CA ILE A 573 -27.82 -12.09 15.84
C ILE A 573 -27.86 -13.62 15.90
N GLY A 574 -28.66 -14.17 16.77
CA GLY A 574 -28.87 -15.61 16.98
C GLY A 574 -29.75 -15.88 18.17
N HIS A 575 -29.78 -17.13 18.60
CA HIS A 575 -30.54 -17.59 19.76
C HIS A 575 -29.62 -18.36 20.71
N ASP A 576 -29.85 -18.20 22.02
CA ASP A 576 -29.06 -18.92 23.01
C ASP A 576 -29.52 -20.41 23.12
N ARG A 577 -28.91 -21.16 24.05
CA ARG A 577 -29.21 -22.59 24.27
C ARG A 577 -30.65 -22.83 24.73
N LYS A 578 -31.36 -21.79 25.16
CA LYS A 578 -32.78 -21.84 25.59
C LYS A 578 -33.72 -21.39 24.48
N ASN A 579 -33.17 -21.04 23.32
CA ASN A 579 -33.84 -20.44 22.17
C ASN A 579 -34.36 -19.00 22.44
N ASP A 580 -33.75 -18.29 23.39
CA ASP A 580 -34.00 -16.86 23.59
C ASP A 580 -33.16 -16.03 22.59
N PRO A 581 -33.72 -14.93 22.04
CA PRO A 581 -32.97 -14.11 21.08
C PRO A 581 -31.81 -13.39 21.76
N VAL A 582 -30.66 -13.41 21.11
CA VAL A 582 -29.43 -12.72 21.53
C VAL A 582 -29.14 -11.55 20.60
N TYR A 583 -28.93 -10.39 21.16
CA TYR A 583 -28.65 -9.16 20.46
C TYR A 583 -27.16 -8.79 20.60
N LEU A 584 -26.65 -7.96 19.70
CA LEU A 584 -25.24 -7.50 19.73
C LEU A 584 -24.88 -6.88 21.10
N LYS A 585 -25.77 -6.08 21.69
CA LYS A 585 -25.58 -5.44 23.00
C LYS A 585 -25.34 -6.44 24.13
N ASP A 586 -25.87 -7.66 24.03
CA ASP A 586 -25.79 -8.68 25.08
C ASP A 586 -24.42 -9.33 25.14
N ILE A 587 -23.66 -9.29 24.01
CA ILE A 587 -22.33 -9.88 23.88
C ILE A 587 -21.22 -8.83 23.65
N TRP A 588 -21.59 -7.55 23.47
CA TRP A 588 -20.58 -6.49 23.31
C TRP A 588 -19.80 -6.29 24.62
N PRO A 589 -18.47 -6.32 24.61
CA PRO A 589 -17.67 -6.11 25.80
C PRO A 589 -17.70 -4.65 26.26
N THR A 590 -17.69 -4.42 27.56
CA THR A 590 -17.55 -3.08 28.14
C THR A 590 -16.12 -2.58 28.00
N SER A 591 -15.92 -1.26 28.00
CA SER A 591 -14.60 -0.64 27.98
C SER A 591 -13.72 -1.11 29.15
N ARG A 592 -14.31 -1.40 30.31
CA ARG A 592 -13.59 -1.94 31.47
C ARG A 592 -13.09 -3.37 31.22
N GLU A 593 -13.90 -4.25 30.61
CA GLU A 593 -13.47 -5.62 30.26
C GLU A 593 -12.32 -5.58 29.27
N ILE A 594 -12.41 -4.70 28.26
CA ILE A 594 -11.37 -4.50 27.26
C ILE A 594 -10.07 -4.01 27.93
N ALA A 595 -10.13 -2.96 28.76
CA ALA A 595 -8.98 -2.42 29.47
C ALA A 595 -8.25 -3.48 30.31
N LEU A 596 -9.01 -4.29 31.09
CA LEU A 596 -8.43 -5.39 31.88
C LEU A 596 -7.80 -6.50 31.01
N ALA A 597 -8.31 -6.71 29.81
CA ALA A 597 -7.69 -7.64 28.86
C ALA A 597 -6.40 -7.04 28.28
N VAL A 598 -6.40 -5.77 27.92
CA VAL A 598 -5.22 -5.05 27.36
C VAL A 598 -4.06 -5.00 28.36
N GLU A 599 -4.32 -4.96 29.69
CA GLU A 599 -3.28 -5.06 30.72
C GLU A 599 -2.43 -6.35 30.64
N LYS A 600 -2.88 -7.36 29.86
CA LYS A 600 -2.12 -8.59 29.63
C LYS A 600 -1.01 -8.44 28.58
N VAL A 601 -1.04 -7.38 27.81
CA VAL A 601 0.02 -7.07 26.83
C VAL A 601 1.27 -6.62 27.58
N SER A 602 2.40 -7.27 27.37
CA SER A 602 3.62 -6.98 28.09
C SER A 602 4.82 -6.80 27.14
N THR A 603 5.83 -6.10 27.64
CA THR A 603 7.11 -5.88 26.92
C THR A 603 7.81 -7.19 26.61
N GLU A 604 7.69 -8.21 27.48
CA GLU A 604 8.30 -9.52 27.25
C GLU A 604 7.78 -10.19 25.98
N MET A 605 6.50 -10.03 25.63
CA MET A 605 5.94 -10.58 24.39
C MET A 605 6.65 -10.00 23.17
N PHE A 606 6.82 -8.68 23.13
CA PHE A 606 7.55 -8.02 22.05
C PHE A 606 9.01 -8.47 21.98
N ARG A 607 9.71 -8.49 23.12
CA ARG A 607 11.10 -8.92 23.16
C ARG A 607 11.27 -10.36 22.72
N LYS A 608 10.39 -11.25 23.13
CA LYS A 608 10.39 -12.66 22.75
C LYS A 608 10.22 -12.82 21.24
N GLU A 609 9.18 -12.22 20.68
CA GLU A 609 8.82 -12.43 19.28
C GLU A 609 9.78 -11.73 18.28
N TYR A 610 10.43 -10.65 18.70
CA TYR A 610 11.40 -9.95 17.86
C TYR A 610 12.87 -10.30 18.13
N ALA A 611 13.17 -11.16 19.11
CA ALA A 611 14.55 -11.55 19.44
C ALA A 611 15.29 -12.16 18.22
N GLU A 612 14.59 -12.93 17.39
CA GLU A 612 15.13 -13.61 16.21
C GLU A 612 14.44 -13.18 14.91
N VAL A 613 14.02 -11.92 14.81
CA VAL A 613 13.20 -11.38 13.70
C VAL A 613 13.83 -11.62 12.32
N PHE A 614 15.16 -11.68 12.21
CA PHE A 614 15.89 -11.89 10.95
C PHE A 614 16.33 -13.35 10.74
N GLU A 615 16.15 -14.22 11.72
CA GLU A 615 16.60 -15.62 11.64
C GLU A 615 15.56 -16.53 10.96
N GLY A 616 14.29 -16.36 11.28
CA GLY A 616 13.17 -17.09 10.70
C GLY A 616 13.03 -18.54 11.14
N THR A 617 12.13 -19.26 10.44
CA THR A 617 11.81 -20.66 10.70
C THR A 617 12.96 -21.61 10.32
N PRO A 618 12.95 -22.87 10.79
CA PRO A 618 13.92 -23.88 10.35
C PRO A 618 13.96 -24.06 8.83
N GLU A 619 12.82 -23.98 8.16
CA GLU A 619 12.71 -24.10 6.69
C GLU A 619 13.42 -22.94 6.00
N TRP A 620 13.27 -21.70 6.49
CA TRP A 620 14.00 -20.54 5.99
C TRP A 620 15.51 -20.67 6.23
N LYS A 621 15.91 -21.12 7.42
CA LYS A 621 17.33 -21.35 7.77
C LYS A 621 17.98 -22.42 6.89
N ALA A 622 17.20 -23.41 6.45
CA ALA A 622 17.67 -24.51 5.59
C ALA A 622 17.93 -24.09 4.13
N ILE A 623 17.46 -22.92 3.69
CA ILE A 623 17.72 -22.41 2.34
C ILE A 623 19.20 -22.07 2.21
N ASN A 624 19.93 -22.84 1.39
CA ASN A 624 21.34 -22.60 1.08
C ASN A 624 21.48 -21.90 -0.26
N VAL A 625 22.28 -20.84 -0.30
CA VAL A 625 22.62 -20.10 -1.52
C VAL A 625 24.13 -19.94 -1.64
N ALA A 626 24.64 -19.99 -2.85
CA ALA A 626 26.03 -19.66 -3.12
C ALA A 626 26.17 -18.12 -3.14
N GLY A 627 27.11 -17.58 -2.37
CA GLY A 627 27.44 -16.16 -2.41
C GLY A 627 28.07 -15.81 -3.75
N SER A 628 27.52 -14.83 -4.46
CA SER A 628 28.05 -14.33 -5.73
C SER A 628 27.65 -12.87 -5.93
N ASP A 629 28.48 -12.08 -6.62
CA ASP A 629 28.22 -10.67 -6.90
C ASP A 629 27.05 -10.47 -7.89
N THR A 630 26.88 -11.41 -8.83
CA THR A 630 25.78 -11.43 -9.79
C THR A 630 24.93 -12.67 -9.58
N TYR A 631 23.63 -12.57 -9.82
CA TYR A 631 22.71 -13.68 -9.66
C TYR A 631 22.88 -14.73 -10.77
N GLY A 632 22.78 -15.99 -10.44
CA GLY A 632 22.83 -17.09 -11.39
C GLY A 632 21.48 -17.32 -12.07
N TRP A 633 21.17 -16.51 -13.07
CA TRP A 633 19.91 -16.55 -13.80
C TRP A 633 19.64 -17.92 -14.42
N GLN A 634 18.39 -18.39 -14.30
CA GLN A 634 17.93 -19.66 -14.84
C GLN A 634 16.91 -19.40 -15.93
N ASP A 635 17.18 -19.92 -17.16
CA ASP A 635 16.32 -19.68 -18.33
C ASP A 635 14.97 -20.39 -18.25
N ASP A 636 14.86 -21.43 -17.46
CA ASP A 636 13.64 -22.20 -17.23
C ASP A 636 12.81 -21.69 -16.04
N SER A 637 13.35 -20.76 -15.26
CA SER A 637 12.65 -20.15 -14.14
C SER A 637 11.33 -19.52 -14.57
N THR A 638 10.28 -19.77 -13.78
CA THR A 638 8.95 -19.18 -13.95
C THR A 638 8.63 -18.13 -12.90
N TYR A 639 9.55 -17.85 -11.96
CA TYR A 639 9.43 -16.84 -10.91
C TYR A 639 10.44 -15.69 -11.03
N ILE A 640 11.70 -15.98 -11.38
CA ILE A 640 12.80 -15.01 -11.37
C ILE A 640 13.49 -15.02 -12.73
N ARG A 641 13.37 -13.91 -13.46
CA ARG A 641 13.99 -13.76 -14.79
C ARG A 641 14.69 -12.43 -14.93
N LEU A 642 15.84 -12.46 -15.66
CA LEU A 642 16.54 -11.23 -16.01
C LEU A 642 15.59 -10.29 -16.78
N SER A 643 15.46 -9.09 -16.28
CA SER A 643 14.61 -8.06 -16.89
C SER A 643 15.29 -7.47 -18.14
N PRO A 644 14.55 -7.26 -19.25
CA PRO A 644 15.11 -6.72 -20.49
C PRO A 644 15.25 -5.19 -20.49
N PHE A 645 14.94 -4.50 -19.38
CA PHE A 645 14.91 -3.05 -19.34
C PHE A 645 16.24 -2.39 -19.73
N PHE A 646 17.36 -3.06 -19.50
CA PHE A 646 18.68 -2.53 -19.73
C PHE A 646 19.39 -3.09 -20.99
N ASP A 647 18.75 -3.99 -21.76
CA ASP A 647 19.42 -4.72 -22.84
C ASP A 647 20.02 -3.80 -23.93
N GLU A 648 19.29 -2.77 -24.32
CA GLU A 648 19.71 -1.79 -25.33
C GLU A 648 20.32 -0.51 -24.73
N MET A 649 20.58 -0.50 -23.41
CA MET A 649 21.10 0.67 -22.74
C MET A 649 22.51 1.02 -23.21
N LEU A 650 22.69 2.30 -23.57
CA LEU A 650 23.99 2.90 -23.90
C LEU A 650 24.52 3.69 -22.70
N ALA A 651 25.82 3.88 -22.63
CA ALA A 651 26.45 4.70 -21.58
C ALA A 651 25.91 6.14 -21.58
N GLU A 652 25.70 6.72 -22.77
CA GLU A 652 25.12 8.05 -22.93
C GLU A 652 23.62 7.94 -23.31
N PRO A 653 22.75 8.84 -22.80
CA PRO A 653 21.33 8.84 -23.16
C PRO A 653 21.14 9.31 -24.62
N ALA A 654 20.24 8.65 -25.34
CA ALA A 654 19.84 9.13 -26.66
C ALA A 654 19.00 10.42 -26.54
N PRO A 655 19.11 11.39 -27.48
CA PRO A 655 18.23 12.55 -27.48
C PRO A 655 16.76 12.15 -27.57
N LEU A 656 15.90 12.88 -26.85
CA LEU A 656 14.46 12.68 -26.96
C LEU A 656 14.00 12.87 -28.40
N LYS A 657 13.09 11.99 -28.83
CA LYS A 657 12.47 12.02 -30.16
C LYS A 657 10.99 12.21 -30.02
N ASP A 658 10.40 12.94 -30.97
CA ASP A 658 8.95 13.04 -31.09
C ASP A 658 8.34 11.64 -31.30
N ILE A 659 7.12 11.47 -30.85
CA ILE A 659 6.36 10.21 -31.00
C ILE A 659 5.46 10.37 -32.22
N HIS A 660 5.59 9.48 -33.20
CA HIS A 660 4.82 9.52 -34.43
C HIS A 660 4.02 8.24 -34.65
N GLY A 661 2.77 8.39 -35.09
CA GLY A 661 1.91 7.28 -35.48
C GLY A 661 1.53 6.33 -34.38
N ALA A 662 1.55 6.78 -33.12
CA ALA A 662 1.19 5.93 -31.99
C ALA A 662 -0.26 5.44 -32.11
N ARG A 663 -0.49 4.17 -31.84
CA ARG A 663 -1.84 3.56 -31.79
C ARG A 663 -2.35 3.46 -30.36
N ILE A 664 -3.64 3.65 -30.20
CA ILE A 664 -4.30 3.47 -28.89
C ILE A 664 -4.42 1.97 -28.61
N LEU A 665 -3.73 1.53 -27.56
CA LEU A 665 -3.79 0.12 -27.10
C LEU A 665 -5.03 -0.14 -26.24
N ALA A 666 -5.39 0.84 -25.41
CA ALA A 666 -6.55 0.78 -24.53
C ALA A 666 -7.12 2.18 -24.27
N MET A 667 -8.45 2.26 -24.24
CA MET A 667 -9.21 3.43 -23.88
C MET A 667 -10.07 3.14 -22.66
N LEU A 668 -9.70 3.74 -21.52
CA LEU A 668 -10.15 3.34 -20.19
C LEU A 668 -10.98 4.46 -19.53
N GLY A 669 -11.87 4.04 -18.63
CA GLY A 669 -12.72 4.95 -17.87
C GLY A 669 -12.03 5.67 -16.72
N ASP A 670 -12.85 6.23 -15.82
CA ASP A 670 -12.40 6.89 -14.60
C ASP A 670 -12.02 5.85 -13.52
N SER A 671 -11.16 6.27 -12.57
CA SER A 671 -10.76 5.50 -11.39
C SER A 671 -10.21 4.10 -11.71
N VAL A 672 -9.51 3.96 -12.83
CA VAL A 672 -8.79 2.73 -13.16
C VAL A 672 -7.62 2.57 -12.21
N THR A 673 -7.67 1.52 -11.40
CA THR A 673 -6.69 1.28 -10.35
C THR A 673 -5.44 0.58 -10.87
N THR A 674 -4.36 0.62 -10.09
CA THR A 674 -3.17 -0.18 -10.36
C THR A 674 -3.46 -1.69 -10.37
N ASP A 675 -4.52 -2.15 -9.68
CA ASP A 675 -5.01 -3.53 -9.76
C ASP A 675 -5.63 -3.88 -11.13
N HIS A 676 -6.25 -2.92 -11.79
CA HIS A 676 -6.74 -3.08 -13.15
C HIS A 676 -5.59 -3.16 -14.16
N ILE A 677 -4.54 -2.36 -13.96
CA ILE A 677 -3.39 -2.31 -14.88
C ILE A 677 -2.47 -3.50 -14.67
N SER A 678 -2.15 -3.82 -13.43
CA SER A 678 -1.27 -4.93 -13.05
C SER A 678 -1.86 -5.71 -11.89
N PRO A 679 -2.64 -6.76 -12.17
CA PRO A 679 -3.30 -7.56 -11.13
C PRO A 679 -2.28 -8.27 -10.23
N ALA A 680 -2.68 -8.53 -8.97
CA ALA A 680 -1.91 -9.32 -8.02
C ALA A 680 -2.50 -10.72 -7.79
N GLY A 681 -3.78 -10.89 -8.10
CA GLY A 681 -4.55 -12.10 -7.82
C GLY A 681 -4.22 -13.29 -8.72
N SER A 682 -5.14 -14.26 -8.74
CA SER A 682 -4.99 -15.53 -9.47
C SER A 682 -4.86 -15.36 -10.99
N ILE A 683 -4.11 -16.27 -11.61
CA ILE A 683 -3.86 -16.30 -13.05
C ILE A 683 -4.85 -17.28 -13.69
N LYS A 684 -5.64 -16.80 -14.66
CA LYS A 684 -6.56 -17.67 -15.43
C LYS A 684 -5.77 -18.55 -16.40
N ALA A 685 -6.16 -19.81 -16.51
CA ALA A 685 -5.48 -20.80 -17.35
C ALA A 685 -5.48 -20.45 -18.85
N ASP A 686 -6.56 -19.84 -19.33
CA ASP A 686 -6.76 -19.43 -20.71
C ASP A 686 -6.22 -18.02 -21.04
N SER A 687 -5.70 -17.31 -20.03
CA SER A 687 -5.05 -16.01 -20.23
C SER A 687 -3.68 -16.14 -20.92
N PRO A 688 -3.13 -15.06 -21.51
CA PRO A 688 -1.77 -15.08 -22.05
C PRO A 688 -0.72 -15.55 -21.04
N ALA A 689 -0.83 -15.11 -19.77
CA ALA A 689 0.07 -15.56 -18.70
C ALA A 689 -0.13 -17.04 -18.35
N GLY A 690 -1.39 -17.52 -18.30
CA GLY A 690 -1.69 -18.92 -18.04
C GLY A 690 -1.16 -19.83 -19.13
N ARG A 691 -1.36 -19.47 -20.40
CA ARG A 691 -0.80 -20.22 -21.55
C ARG A 691 0.74 -20.25 -21.50
N TYR A 692 1.37 -19.14 -21.14
CA TYR A 692 2.83 -19.08 -20.95
C TYR A 692 3.29 -20.06 -19.86
N LEU A 693 2.67 -20.06 -18.68
CA LEU A 693 3.03 -20.97 -17.59
C LEU A 693 2.83 -22.44 -17.99
N GLN A 694 1.73 -22.78 -18.67
CA GLN A 694 1.48 -24.13 -19.19
C GLN A 694 2.55 -24.54 -20.20
N SER A 695 2.96 -23.65 -21.10
CA SER A 695 4.02 -23.92 -22.06
C SER A 695 5.38 -24.17 -21.40
N ARG A 696 5.56 -23.72 -20.15
CA ARG A 696 6.73 -23.98 -19.31
C ARG A 696 6.55 -25.22 -18.39
N GLY A 697 5.46 -25.98 -18.54
CA GLY A 697 5.18 -27.17 -17.76
C GLY A 697 4.60 -26.91 -16.37
N VAL A 698 4.18 -25.69 -16.05
CA VAL A 698 3.53 -25.37 -14.77
C VAL A 698 2.06 -25.80 -14.81
N GLU A 699 1.64 -26.65 -13.88
CA GLU A 699 0.25 -27.06 -13.75
C GLU A 699 -0.63 -25.94 -13.19
N ARG A 700 -1.93 -25.94 -13.50
CA ARG A 700 -2.87 -24.89 -13.06
C ARG A 700 -2.87 -24.68 -11.53
N ARG A 701 -2.78 -25.77 -10.76
CA ARG A 701 -2.72 -25.70 -9.28
C ARG A 701 -1.49 -24.98 -8.76
N ASP A 702 -0.41 -24.92 -9.57
CA ASP A 702 0.90 -24.37 -9.22
C ASP A 702 1.11 -22.97 -9.84
N PHE A 703 0.08 -22.40 -10.46
CA PHE A 703 0.18 -21.05 -11.05
C PHE A 703 0.52 -19.98 -10.03
N ASN A 704 0.08 -20.17 -8.78
CA ASN A 704 0.17 -19.17 -7.74
C ASN A 704 -0.56 -17.88 -8.22
N SER A 705 -0.04 -16.71 -7.92
CA SER A 705 -0.66 -15.43 -8.26
C SER A 705 0.27 -14.56 -9.13
N TYR A 706 -0.28 -13.54 -9.79
CA TYR A 706 0.52 -12.50 -10.43
C TYR A 706 1.46 -11.81 -9.42
N GLY A 707 1.00 -11.57 -8.18
CA GLY A 707 1.81 -10.97 -7.13
C GLY A 707 3.08 -11.76 -6.84
N SER A 708 2.97 -13.07 -6.70
CA SER A 708 4.11 -13.95 -6.43
C SER A 708 5.08 -14.09 -7.62
N ARG A 709 4.65 -13.76 -8.84
CA ARG A 709 5.46 -13.89 -10.07
C ARG A 709 6.02 -12.57 -10.60
N ARG A 710 5.97 -11.49 -9.81
CA ARG A 710 6.46 -10.18 -10.22
C ARG A 710 7.95 -10.11 -10.54
N GLY A 711 8.74 -11.08 -10.09
CA GLY A 711 10.13 -11.26 -10.51
C GLY A 711 10.32 -11.82 -11.94
N ASN A 712 9.23 -12.15 -12.63
CA ASN A 712 9.24 -12.68 -13.99
C ASN A 712 8.47 -11.73 -14.94
N HIS A 713 9.24 -10.94 -15.70
CA HIS A 713 8.69 -9.98 -16.66
C HIS A 713 7.80 -10.63 -17.72
N GLU A 714 8.07 -11.88 -18.11
CA GLU A 714 7.28 -12.62 -19.12
C GLU A 714 5.85 -12.89 -18.64
N VAL A 715 5.67 -13.21 -17.36
CA VAL A 715 4.34 -13.37 -16.76
C VAL A 715 3.67 -12.01 -16.61
N MET A 716 4.42 -11.01 -16.13
CA MET A 716 3.86 -9.70 -15.78
C MET A 716 3.42 -8.89 -17.01
N MET A 717 4.19 -8.91 -18.10
CA MET A 717 3.76 -8.22 -19.33
C MET A 717 2.50 -8.87 -19.93
N ARG A 718 2.34 -10.20 -19.80
CA ARG A 718 1.13 -10.92 -20.21
C ARG A 718 -0.05 -10.69 -19.28
N GLY A 719 0.22 -10.32 -18.02
CA GLY A 719 -0.77 -9.92 -17.04
C GLY A 719 -1.15 -8.44 -17.08
N THR A 720 -0.45 -7.63 -17.86
CA THR A 720 -0.73 -6.20 -17.98
C THR A 720 -2.11 -5.98 -18.60
N PHE A 721 -2.96 -5.22 -17.90
CA PHE A 721 -4.37 -5.01 -18.20
C PHE A 721 -5.23 -6.31 -18.23
N ALA A 722 -4.76 -7.41 -17.63
CA ALA A 722 -5.50 -8.67 -17.61
C ALA A 722 -6.52 -8.80 -16.47
N ASN A 723 -6.79 -7.73 -15.72
CA ASN A 723 -7.83 -7.77 -14.70
C ASN A 723 -9.20 -8.08 -15.30
N ILE A 724 -9.95 -8.98 -14.65
CA ILE A 724 -11.24 -9.48 -15.14
C ILE A 724 -12.34 -8.42 -15.19
N ARG A 725 -12.18 -7.32 -14.48
CA ARG A 725 -13.15 -6.21 -14.38
C ARG A 725 -12.75 -4.99 -15.21
N ILE A 726 -11.60 -5.00 -15.86
CA ILE A 726 -11.21 -3.89 -16.73
C ILE A 726 -12.17 -3.80 -17.91
N ARG A 727 -12.56 -2.58 -18.24
CA ARG A 727 -13.43 -2.29 -19.40
C ARG A 727 -12.68 -1.38 -20.35
N ASN A 728 -12.40 -1.89 -21.54
CA ASN A 728 -11.80 -1.13 -22.61
C ASN A 728 -12.90 -0.60 -23.54
N GLU A 729 -13.05 0.72 -23.62
CA GLU A 729 -14.08 1.37 -24.43
C GLU A 729 -13.90 1.11 -25.95
N MET A 730 -12.73 0.60 -26.39
CA MET A 730 -12.50 0.15 -27.78
C MET A 730 -13.28 -1.14 -28.13
N VAL A 731 -13.70 -1.90 -27.12
CA VAL A 731 -14.47 -3.16 -27.26
C VAL A 731 -15.68 -3.14 -26.33
N PRO A 732 -16.69 -2.30 -26.62
CA PRO A 732 -17.84 -2.12 -25.74
C PRO A 732 -18.55 -3.44 -25.42
N GLY A 733 -18.94 -3.63 -24.17
CA GLY A 733 -19.64 -4.83 -23.70
C GLY A 733 -18.74 -6.02 -23.39
N VAL A 734 -17.42 -5.90 -23.57
CA VAL A 734 -16.45 -6.93 -23.23
C VAL A 734 -15.74 -6.52 -21.94
N GLU A 735 -15.73 -7.40 -20.94
CA GLU A 735 -14.93 -7.24 -19.72
C GLU A 735 -13.63 -8.05 -19.83
N GLY A 736 -12.60 -7.59 -19.12
CA GLY A 736 -11.27 -8.20 -19.12
C GLY A 736 -10.32 -7.54 -20.09
N GLY A 737 -9.10 -8.03 -20.13
CA GLY A 737 -7.97 -7.44 -20.87
C GLY A 737 -8.02 -7.62 -22.38
N MET A 738 -9.09 -7.16 -23.01
CA MET A 738 -9.33 -7.30 -24.44
C MET A 738 -9.25 -5.96 -25.18
N THR A 739 -8.84 -6.00 -26.45
CA THR A 739 -8.74 -4.83 -27.33
C THR A 739 -8.87 -5.24 -28.79
N ARG A 740 -8.66 -4.30 -29.70
CA ARG A 740 -8.55 -4.56 -31.15
C ARG A 740 -7.14 -4.19 -31.63
N HIS A 741 -6.59 -5.01 -32.50
CA HIS A 741 -5.40 -4.64 -33.29
C HIS A 741 -5.85 -3.97 -34.57
N LEU A 742 -5.51 -2.70 -34.75
CA LEU A 742 -5.96 -1.89 -35.88
C LEU A 742 -4.99 -1.99 -37.07
N PRO A 743 -5.47 -1.96 -38.32
CA PRO A 743 -6.85 -1.63 -38.74
C PRO A 743 -7.86 -2.82 -38.65
N GLY A 744 -7.48 -3.94 -38.08
CA GLY A 744 -8.35 -5.09 -37.93
C GLY A 744 -9.53 -4.86 -36.97
N THR A 745 -10.57 -5.70 -37.08
CA THR A 745 -11.77 -5.65 -36.23
C THR A 745 -11.81 -6.78 -35.19
N GLU A 746 -10.88 -7.72 -35.28
CA GLU A 746 -10.79 -8.86 -34.37
C GLU A 746 -10.51 -8.40 -32.94
N VAL A 747 -11.30 -8.95 -31.99
CA VAL A 747 -11.10 -8.74 -30.56
C VAL A 747 -10.06 -9.74 -30.04
N VAL A 748 -8.94 -9.24 -29.56
CA VAL A 748 -7.82 -10.04 -29.06
C VAL A 748 -7.40 -9.57 -27.68
N SER A 749 -6.56 -10.34 -26.98
CA SER A 749 -6.00 -9.86 -25.72
C SER A 749 -5.13 -8.62 -25.95
N ILE A 750 -5.07 -7.72 -24.95
CA ILE A 750 -4.21 -6.54 -25.01
C ILE A 750 -2.75 -6.94 -25.23
N TYR A 751 -2.30 -8.03 -24.61
CA TYR A 751 -0.97 -8.59 -24.84
C TYR A 751 -0.74 -9.01 -26.29
N ASP A 752 -1.67 -9.78 -26.88
CA ASP A 752 -1.51 -10.26 -28.25
C ASP A 752 -1.54 -9.11 -29.27
N ALA A 753 -2.36 -8.07 -29.02
CA ALA A 753 -2.35 -6.85 -29.84
C ALA A 753 -1.01 -6.10 -29.74
N ALA A 754 -0.52 -5.92 -28.50
CA ALA A 754 0.75 -5.24 -28.26
C ALA A 754 1.93 -5.93 -28.95
N VAL A 755 1.99 -7.27 -28.93
CA VAL A 755 3.01 -8.05 -29.63
C VAL A 755 2.96 -7.79 -31.14
N LYS A 756 1.78 -7.71 -31.75
CA LYS A 756 1.63 -7.40 -33.18
C LYS A 756 2.14 -6.00 -33.49
N TYR A 757 1.76 -5.00 -32.71
CA TYR A 757 2.25 -3.61 -32.88
C TYR A 757 3.78 -3.49 -32.71
N GLN A 758 4.36 -4.24 -31.76
CA GLN A 758 5.82 -4.27 -31.60
C GLN A 758 6.53 -4.83 -32.84
N GLN A 759 5.98 -5.89 -33.43
CA GLN A 759 6.50 -6.45 -34.68
C GLN A 759 6.40 -5.47 -35.86
N GLU A 760 5.41 -4.57 -35.84
CA GLU A 760 5.23 -3.50 -36.81
C GLU A 760 6.07 -2.26 -36.52
N GLY A 761 6.74 -2.19 -35.36
CA GLY A 761 7.49 -1.02 -34.89
C GLY A 761 6.60 0.17 -34.50
N THR A 762 5.33 -0.06 -34.19
CA THR A 762 4.34 0.95 -33.89
C THR A 762 4.35 1.31 -32.40
N PRO A 763 4.60 2.58 -32.01
CA PRO A 763 4.50 2.99 -30.63
C PRO A 763 3.05 3.00 -30.16
N LEU A 764 2.85 2.84 -28.85
CA LEU A 764 1.52 2.70 -28.26
C LEU A 764 1.20 3.81 -27.26
N ALA A 765 -0.09 4.14 -27.20
CA ALA A 765 -0.67 5.09 -26.25
C ALA A 765 -1.79 4.40 -25.44
N VAL A 766 -1.97 4.86 -24.22
CA VAL A 766 -3.15 4.54 -23.39
C VAL A 766 -3.92 5.83 -23.14
N ILE A 767 -5.23 5.78 -23.34
CA ILE A 767 -6.14 6.87 -23.03
C ILE A 767 -6.92 6.50 -21.77
N ALA A 768 -7.05 7.43 -20.82
CA ALA A 768 -7.75 7.17 -19.57
C ALA A 768 -8.59 8.36 -19.09
N GLY A 769 -9.48 8.08 -18.16
CA GLY A 769 -10.30 9.08 -17.49
C GLY A 769 -9.60 9.71 -16.29
N LYS A 770 -10.38 10.05 -15.26
CA LYS A 770 -9.91 10.66 -14.01
C LYS A 770 -9.27 9.62 -13.09
N GLU A 771 -8.35 10.09 -12.24
CA GLU A 771 -7.73 9.30 -11.17
C GLU A 771 -7.05 8.03 -11.69
N TYR A 772 -6.38 8.11 -12.85
CA TYR A 772 -5.71 6.95 -13.45
C TYR A 772 -4.56 6.47 -12.57
N GLY A 773 -4.59 5.18 -12.23
CA GLY A 773 -3.56 4.52 -11.42
C GLY A 773 -3.76 4.62 -9.91
N SER A 774 -5.01 4.86 -9.45
CA SER A 774 -5.35 4.82 -8.02
C SER A 774 -5.12 3.45 -7.40
N GLY A 775 -5.02 3.37 -6.07
CA GLY A 775 -4.88 2.11 -5.33
C GLY A 775 -3.46 1.83 -4.85
N SER A 776 -3.05 0.56 -4.89
CA SER A 776 -1.75 0.12 -4.36
C SER A 776 -0.58 0.68 -5.17
N SER A 777 0.54 0.94 -4.47
CA SER A 777 1.81 1.25 -5.13
C SER A 777 2.30 0.03 -5.93
N ARG A 778 2.31 0.13 -7.25
CA ARG A 778 2.74 -0.95 -8.15
C ARG A 778 3.55 -0.41 -9.31
N ASP A 779 4.84 -0.65 -9.28
CA ASP A 779 5.77 -0.35 -10.37
C ASP A 779 5.40 -1.10 -11.67
N TRP A 780 4.93 -2.35 -11.57
CA TRP A 780 4.46 -3.13 -12.72
C TRP A 780 3.29 -2.51 -13.47
N ALA A 781 2.55 -1.59 -12.84
CA ALA A 781 1.55 -0.79 -13.56
C ALA A 781 2.18 0.21 -14.55
N ALA A 782 3.49 0.44 -14.47
CA ALA A 782 4.29 1.19 -15.46
C ALA A 782 5.24 0.29 -16.24
N LYS A 783 5.94 -0.64 -15.56
CA LYS A 783 6.86 -1.62 -16.18
C LYS A 783 6.15 -2.46 -17.26
N GLY A 784 4.96 -2.97 -16.95
CA GLY A 784 4.17 -3.77 -17.89
C GLY A 784 3.79 -3.01 -19.16
N PRO A 785 3.12 -1.86 -19.08
CA PRO A 785 2.85 -1.01 -20.25
C PRO A 785 4.11 -0.65 -21.04
N ARG A 786 5.23 -0.33 -20.35
CA ARG A 786 6.50 -0.06 -21.03
C ARG A 786 6.96 -1.25 -21.88
N LEU A 787 6.91 -2.45 -21.33
CA LEU A 787 7.28 -3.68 -22.05
C LEU A 787 6.32 -4.01 -23.19
N LEU A 788 5.05 -3.61 -23.10
CA LEU A 788 4.09 -3.72 -24.19
C LEU A 788 4.27 -2.68 -25.29
N GLY A 789 5.21 -1.71 -25.13
CA GLY A 789 5.47 -0.69 -26.15
C GLY A 789 4.72 0.64 -25.93
N VAL A 790 4.07 0.81 -24.79
CA VAL A 790 3.43 2.10 -24.43
C VAL A 790 4.51 3.16 -24.20
N ARG A 791 4.38 4.30 -24.87
CA ARG A 791 5.29 5.45 -24.77
C ARG A 791 4.63 6.67 -24.12
N VAL A 792 3.30 6.74 -24.15
CA VAL A 792 2.54 7.85 -23.63
C VAL A 792 1.24 7.36 -23.01
N VAL A 793 0.84 8.01 -21.93
CA VAL A 793 -0.48 7.88 -21.33
C VAL A 793 -1.11 9.27 -21.33
N ILE A 794 -2.32 9.40 -21.89
CA ILE A 794 -3.09 10.65 -21.86
C ILE A 794 -4.33 10.42 -21.03
N ALA A 795 -4.44 11.11 -19.90
CA ALA A 795 -5.52 10.93 -18.93
C ALA A 795 -6.18 12.28 -18.58
N GLU A 796 -7.35 12.22 -17.96
CA GLU A 796 -8.00 13.42 -17.41
C GLU A 796 -7.31 13.85 -16.11
N SER A 797 -6.80 12.89 -15.31
CA SER A 797 -5.93 13.13 -14.17
C SER A 797 -5.22 11.84 -13.74
N PHE A 798 -4.13 11.97 -13.00
CA PHE A 798 -3.30 10.85 -12.52
C PHE A 798 -3.27 10.81 -10.99
N GLU A 799 -3.18 9.61 -10.44
CA GLU A 799 -2.75 9.42 -9.06
C GLU A 799 -1.22 9.59 -8.94
N ARG A 800 -0.79 10.19 -7.83
CA ARG A 800 0.60 10.64 -7.63
C ARG A 800 1.63 9.54 -7.87
N ILE A 801 1.51 8.41 -7.18
CA ILE A 801 2.50 7.33 -7.23
C ILE A 801 2.59 6.74 -8.64
N HIS A 802 1.45 6.54 -9.29
CA HIS A 802 1.43 5.96 -10.64
C HIS A 802 2.02 6.91 -11.68
N ARG A 803 1.77 8.22 -11.57
CA ARG A 803 2.39 9.24 -12.41
C ARG A 803 3.93 9.18 -12.31
N SER A 804 4.45 9.14 -11.08
CA SER A 804 5.91 9.02 -10.85
C SER A 804 6.47 7.72 -11.42
N ASN A 805 5.76 6.59 -11.28
CA ASN A 805 6.19 5.32 -11.87
C ASN A 805 6.24 5.36 -13.40
N LEU A 806 5.28 6.02 -14.06
CA LEU A 806 5.30 6.19 -15.51
C LEU A 806 6.56 6.93 -15.96
N ILE A 807 6.89 8.04 -15.32
CA ILE A 807 8.11 8.82 -15.59
C ILE A 807 9.37 7.99 -15.31
N GLY A 808 9.36 7.29 -14.17
CA GLY A 808 10.46 6.41 -13.77
C GLY A 808 10.76 5.29 -14.77
N MET A 809 9.77 4.93 -15.59
CA MET A 809 9.89 3.96 -16.68
C MET A 809 9.98 4.60 -18.07
N GLY A 810 10.18 5.91 -18.19
CA GLY A 810 10.29 6.59 -19.47
C GLY A 810 8.97 6.59 -20.28
N ILE A 811 7.82 6.57 -19.61
CA ILE A 811 6.51 6.77 -20.23
C ILE A 811 6.06 8.19 -19.97
N LEU A 812 5.64 8.92 -21.01
CA LEU A 812 5.21 10.31 -20.93
C LEU A 812 3.78 10.41 -20.39
N PRO A 813 3.54 11.01 -19.20
CA PRO A 813 2.20 11.29 -18.73
C PRO A 813 1.73 12.64 -19.22
N LEU A 814 0.59 12.69 -19.90
CA LEU A 814 -0.06 13.90 -20.40
C LEU A 814 -1.47 13.99 -19.85
N GLU A 815 -1.91 15.22 -19.50
CA GLU A 815 -3.29 15.51 -19.15
C GLU A 815 -4.00 16.23 -20.29
N PHE A 816 -5.24 15.85 -20.52
CA PHE A 816 -6.11 16.59 -21.44
C PHE A 816 -6.28 18.04 -21.01
N PRO A 817 -6.48 18.98 -21.97
CA PRO A 817 -6.85 20.35 -21.63
C PRO A 817 -8.12 20.38 -20.77
N GLN A 818 -8.25 21.39 -19.93
CA GLN A 818 -9.40 21.52 -19.03
C GLN A 818 -10.74 21.46 -19.80
N GLY A 819 -11.63 20.58 -19.34
CA GLY A 819 -12.95 20.37 -19.96
C GLY A 819 -12.93 19.48 -21.20
N VAL A 820 -11.75 19.06 -21.66
CA VAL A 820 -11.58 18.10 -22.76
C VAL A 820 -11.44 16.70 -22.20
N THR A 821 -12.19 15.77 -22.74
CA THR A 821 -12.16 14.36 -22.32
C THR A 821 -12.19 13.46 -23.57
N ARG A 822 -11.85 12.19 -23.40
CA ARG A 822 -12.01 11.19 -24.48
C ARG A 822 -13.44 11.18 -25.06
N LYS A 823 -14.45 11.45 -24.20
CA LYS A 823 -15.87 11.48 -24.61
C LYS A 823 -16.22 12.76 -25.38
N THR A 824 -15.76 13.92 -24.92
CA THR A 824 -16.02 15.19 -25.64
C THR A 824 -15.32 15.23 -26.99
N LEU A 825 -14.17 14.56 -27.11
CA LEU A 825 -13.47 14.39 -28.38
C LEU A 825 -14.10 13.31 -29.26
N GLY A 826 -15.01 12.48 -28.72
CA GLY A 826 -15.61 11.36 -29.46
C GLY A 826 -14.56 10.35 -29.94
N LEU A 827 -13.56 10.05 -29.09
CA LEU A 827 -12.53 9.07 -29.46
C LEU A 827 -13.14 7.67 -29.59
N THR A 828 -12.70 6.94 -30.59
CA THR A 828 -13.14 5.57 -30.91
C THR A 828 -12.05 4.53 -30.65
N GLY A 829 -10.80 5.00 -30.46
CA GLY A 829 -9.61 4.18 -30.36
C GLY A 829 -8.94 3.90 -31.71
N GLU A 830 -9.52 4.37 -32.84
CA GLU A 830 -8.96 4.20 -34.19
C GLU A 830 -7.97 5.30 -34.57
N GLU A 831 -7.89 6.33 -33.75
CA GLU A 831 -7.03 7.48 -33.97
C GLU A 831 -5.55 7.11 -33.93
N GLN A 832 -4.76 7.83 -34.73
CA GLN A 832 -3.28 7.89 -34.58
C GLN A 832 -2.91 9.13 -33.81
N ILE A 833 -1.86 9.00 -32.99
CA ILE A 833 -1.39 10.06 -32.10
C ILE A 833 0.04 10.41 -32.49
N ASP A 834 0.27 11.68 -32.77
CA ASP A 834 1.60 12.28 -32.94
C ASP A 834 1.84 13.28 -31.82
N ILE A 835 3.02 13.23 -31.22
CA ILE A 835 3.44 14.15 -30.17
C ILE A 835 4.74 14.80 -30.61
N SER A 836 4.77 16.11 -30.71
CA SER A 836 5.90 16.88 -31.21
C SER A 836 6.47 17.82 -30.15
N GLY A 837 7.73 18.25 -30.36
CA GLY A 837 8.40 19.20 -29.48
C GLY A 837 9.04 18.60 -28.23
N LEU A 838 9.19 17.28 -28.16
CA LEU A 838 9.75 16.60 -27.00
C LEU A 838 11.23 16.91 -26.76
N GLN A 839 11.97 17.33 -27.79
CA GLN A 839 13.36 17.78 -27.63
C GLN A 839 13.51 19.00 -26.71
N ASN A 840 12.46 19.83 -26.63
CA ASN A 840 12.43 21.04 -25.80
C ASN A 840 11.47 20.93 -24.63
N LEU A 841 11.21 19.69 -24.18
CA LEU A 841 10.29 19.42 -23.09
C LEU A 841 10.71 20.14 -21.80
N GLN A 842 9.76 20.71 -21.10
CA GLN A 842 9.95 21.39 -19.82
C GLN A 842 8.88 20.94 -18.82
N PRO A 843 9.21 20.91 -17.52
CA PRO A 843 8.23 20.53 -16.50
C PRO A 843 6.95 21.36 -16.53
N GLY A 844 5.83 20.68 -16.45
CA GLY A 844 4.50 21.30 -16.33
C GLY A 844 3.99 22.07 -17.56
N LYS A 845 4.77 22.11 -18.67
CA LYS A 845 4.37 22.81 -19.89
C LYS A 845 3.42 21.99 -20.76
N THR A 846 2.73 22.67 -21.65
CA THR A 846 1.87 22.02 -22.65
C THR A 846 2.70 21.42 -23.78
N VAL A 847 2.23 20.30 -24.30
CA VAL A 847 2.82 19.57 -25.41
C VAL A 847 1.74 19.37 -26.48
N PRO A 848 1.99 19.73 -27.75
CA PRO A 848 1.02 19.53 -28.82
C PRO A 848 0.87 18.04 -29.14
N VAL A 849 -0.36 17.56 -29.07
CA VAL A 849 -0.78 16.21 -29.42
C VAL A 849 -1.69 16.30 -30.64
N THR A 850 -1.26 15.74 -31.76
CA THR A 850 -2.06 15.67 -32.98
C THR A 850 -2.80 14.35 -33.02
N LEU A 851 -4.11 14.42 -33.09
CA LEU A 851 -5.00 13.28 -33.29
C LEU A 851 -5.35 13.21 -34.77
N THR A 852 -5.06 12.09 -35.42
CA THR A 852 -5.47 11.81 -36.80
C THR A 852 -6.58 10.78 -36.79
N ARG A 853 -7.77 11.17 -37.24
CA ARG A 853 -8.97 10.33 -37.33
C ARG A 853 -8.84 9.32 -38.46
N ALA A 854 -9.68 8.27 -38.43
CA ALA A 854 -9.76 7.27 -39.51
C ALA A 854 -10.12 7.89 -40.88
N ASP A 855 -10.85 9.01 -40.91
CA ASP A 855 -11.19 9.76 -42.12
C ASP A 855 -10.07 10.75 -42.60
N GLY A 856 -8.94 10.76 -41.92
CA GLY A 856 -7.78 11.60 -42.22
C GLY A 856 -7.85 13.00 -41.62
N LYS A 857 -8.92 13.35 -40.92
CA LYS A 857 -9.01 14.65 -40.23
C LYS A 857 -8.03 14.68 -39.05
N THR A 858 -7.41 15.83 -38.89
CA THR A 858 -6.46 16.09 -37.81
C THR A 858 -7.01 17.13 -36.84
N GLU A 859 -6.73 16.94 -35.56
CA GLU A 859 -7.04 17.85 -34.47
C GLU A 859 -5.83 17.95 -33.56
N VAL A 860 -5.45 19.16 -33.16
CA VAL A 860 -4.30 19.40 -32.26
C VAL A 860 -4.83 19.78 -30.88
N LEU A 861 -4.34 19.10 -29.87
CA LEU A 861 -4.62 19.35 -28.46
C LEU A 861 -3.35 19.82 -27.74
N ASP A 862 -3.44 20.87 -26.95
CA ASP A 862 -2.37 21.32 -26.07
C ASP A 862 -2.47 20.60 -24.72
N CYS A 863 -1.94 19.38 -24.65
CA CYS A 863 -1.97 18.56 -23.44
C CYS A 863 -0.92 19.01 -22.42
N ARG A 864 -1.28 19.02 -21.14
CA ARG A 864 -0.33 19.34 -20.07
C ARG A 864 0.62 18.18 -19.83
N CYS A 865 1.92 18.45 -19.88
CA CYS A 865 2.93 17.50 -19.46
C CYS A 865 2.93 17.37 -17.94
N ARG A 866 2.84 16.14 -17.42
CA ARG A 866 2.83 15.82 -15.99
C ARG A 866 4.18 15.31 -15.51
N ILE A 867 5.25 15.73 -16.17
CA ILE A 867 6.58 15.79 -15.58
C ILE A 867 6.60 17.11 -14.82
N ASP A 868 6.55 17.05 -13.50
CA ASP A 868 6.27 18.22 -12.67
C ASP A 868 7.55 18.89 -12.16
N THR A 869 8.70 18.20 -12.19
CA THR A 869 9.97 18.68 -11.67
C THR A 869 11.11 18.53 -12.68
N ALA A 870 12.22 19.30 -12.50
CA ALA A 870 13.42 19.21 -13.33
C ALA A 870 14.11 17.85 -13.16
N THR A 871 14.10 17.31 -11.96
CA THR A 871 14.64 15.99 -11.66
C THR A 871 13.89 14.88 -12.39
N GLU A 872 12.54 14.93 -12.39
CA GLU A 872 11.72 13.99 -13.15
C GLU A 872 11.98 14.10 -14.66
N LEU A 873 12.20 15.32 -15.18
CA LEU A 873 12.58 15.51 -16.58
C LEU A 873 13.92 14.83 -16.90
N THR A 874 14.90 14.95 -16.00
CA THR A 874 16.19 14.28 -16.15
C THR A 874 16.02 12.76 -16.19
N TYR A 875 15.16 12.19 -15.35
CA TYR A 875 14.85 10.75 -15.38
C TYR A 875 14.22 10.34 -16.72
N TYR A 876 13.24 11.10 -17.19
CA TYR A 876 12.57 10.82 -18.46
C TYR A 876 13.56 10.92 -19.65
N GLN A 877 14.45 11.91 -19.67
CA GLN A 877 15.51 12.08 -20.69
C GLN A 877 16.51 10.93 -20.71
N ASN A 878 16.65 10.24 -19.59
CA ASN A 878 17.51 9.06 -19.46
C ASN A 878 16.79 7.74 -19.73
N ASP A 879 15.55 7.76 -20.23
CA ASP A 879 14.72 6.56 -20.46
C ASP A 879 14.28 5.85 -19.16
N GLY A 880 14.35 6.56 -18.04
CA GLY A 880 13.93 6.12 -16.73
C GLY A 880 14.95 6.37 -15.63
N ILE A 881 14.47 6.30 -14.38
CA ILE A 881 15.28 6.62 -13.20
C ILE A 881 16.43 5.62 -13.00
N LEU A 882 16.20 4.32 -13.22
CA LEU A 882 17.25 3.31 -13.04
C LEU A 882 18.34 3.42 -14.10
N HIS A 883 18.00 3.76 -15.34
CA HIS A 883 18.97 4.06 -16.39
C HIS A 883 19.84 5.27 -16.03
N TYR A 884 19.22 6.33 -15.50
CA TYR A 884 19.94 7.48 -14.98
C TYR A 884 20.92 7.11 -13.86
N VAL A 885 20.46 6.27 -12.90
CA VAL A 885 21.29 5.81 -11.79
C VAL A 885 22.47 4.99 -12.28
N ILE A 886 22.25 4.05 -13.21
CA ILE A 886 23.34 3.25 -13.80
C ILE A 886 24.39 4.18 -14.44
N ARG A 887 23.97 5.17 -15.26
CA ARG A 887 24.89 6.11 -15.91
C ARG A 887 25.73 6.87 -14.89
N LYS A 888 25.11 7.34 -13.81
CA LYS A 888 25.86 7.96 -12.70
C LYS A 888 26.86 7.05 -12.01
N MET A 889 26.66 5.74 -12.03
CA MET A 889 27.59 4.78 -11.43
C MET A 889 28.76 4.46 -12.36
N LEU A 890 28.64 4.72 -13.67
CA LEU A 890 29.71 4.53 -14.65
C LEU A 890 30.75 5.66 -14.58
N ASP A 891 30.31 6.86 -14.17
CA ASP A 891 31.19 8.00 -13.86
C ASP A 891 32.00 7.74 -12.57
#